data_89491b202a24d7d90344d100f80952a6
#
_entry.id   89491b202a24d7d90344d100f80952a6
#
_cell.length_a   1.000
_cell.length_b   1.000
_cell.length_c   1.000
_cell.angle_alpha   90.00
_cell.angle_beta   90.00
_cell.angle_gamma   90.00
#
_symmetry.space_group_name_H-M   'P 1'
#
loop_
_entity.id
_entity.type
_entity.pdbx_description
1 polymer ?
#
loop_
_entity_poly.entity_id
_entity_poly.type
_entity_poly.pdbx_seq_one_letter_code
_entity_poly.pdbx_strand_id
1 'polypeptide(L)'
;MKERENRILEYIIEHNRVGLEELLQEFSISKRTLYYDIESINYHIRNCGQIKNIERSFCYVGNYHSLQDILNNTDERYNAMENRKPYILYQILNQHRKLTIESLADEMYVSKNTIVQTLDEIKKDLAEQGLALKTRPAYEIAGDEWQIRSLYILLMQEDNNLLNHLQKEVLAFDRNAGLNLTDYSLATLSQFCSFLKKRFSSRKWISPLPFKDEVQQFPYYPFIKNLIADMPEAEQIYLGAYISSLPSLNAQVEVSRIKHYVETLMTQFEARTAVSIDSPEEFKKNIERHLLSSYYRIKFRFPIANPSLEEIKRNHGSLFKIIKNLIEDESRFPDFKGIREEEIGFLAAYFGGYLRGSKTGCGRKNKVLLVCPNGLMVSKTLEIQLYNYIPAIQIIGNIALKDLPDFQAQYDYIVSTISIPDHENVLVVNPLLTRLDIDMLMSKLIHISAMNVHFDVESIMHLVKQHASDVDENKLKQDLERLLYKREEKENYQPMLKELLNEKRIRTADHVDNWKSAIELAAKPLLEEGTIEQTYVDQMIASVEEHGPYIVLADEFALPHASAASGVHELSMSLLIVKEPVDLLGKPVRLFMVLATIDNSSHMKALASLTEILYDDANMKLFQSGDISAIMKLIQDKG
;
A
#
# COMPACT_ATOMS: atom_id res chain seq x y z
N MET A 1 -21.07 -13.54 -18.14
CA MET A 1 -20.10 -14.63 -18.49
C MET A 1 -19.89 -15.51 -17.26
N LYS A 2 -19.45 -16.75 -17.42
CA LYS A 2 -19.04 -17.62 -16.30
C LYS A 2 -17.65 -17.23 -15.84
N GLU A 3 -17.27 -17.57 -14.60
CA GLU A 3 -15.96 -17.28 -14.02
C GLU A 3 -14.81 -17.72 -14.95
N ARG A 4 -14.87 -18.97 -15.42
CA ARG A 4 -13.86 -19.48 -16.34
C ARG A 4 -13.80 -18.71 -17.67
N GLU A 5 -14.94 -18.29 -18.19
CA GLU A 5 -15.04 -17.48 -19.41
C GLU A 5 -14.37 -16.11 -19.23
N ASN A 6 -14.56 -15.45 -18.06
CA ASN A 6 -13.91 -14.20 -17.73
C ASN A 6 -12.39 -14.38 -17.65
N ARG A 7 -11.91 -15.38 -16.90
CA ARG A 7 -10.49 -15.67 -16.78
C ARG A 7 -9.82 -16.00 -18.12
N ILE A 8 -10.53 -16.71 -19.01
CA ILE A 8 -10.04 -16.97 -20.37
C ILE A 8 -9.94 -15.67 -21.18
N LEU A 9 -10.94 -14.78 -21.08
CA LEU A 9 -10.94 -13.49 -21.76
C LEU A 9 -9.81 -12.58 -21.24
N GLU A 10 -9.67 -12.46 -19.93
CA GLU A 10 -8.58 -11.71 -19.28
C GLU A 10 -7.21 -12.24 -19.70
N TYR A 11 -7.01 -13.55 -19.65
CA TYR A 11 -5.76 -14.19 -20.06
C TYR A 11 -5.41 -13.90 -21.52
N ILE A 12 -6.40 -13.97 -22.44
CA ILE A 12 -6.19 -13.65 -23.86
C ILE A 12 -5.87 -12.15 -24.05
N ILE A 13 -6.46 -11.27 -23.24
CA ILE A 13 -6.21 -9.83 -23.29
C ILE A 13 -4.81 -9.52 -22.76
N GLU A 14 -4.43 -10.10 -21.62
CA GLU A 14 -3.12 -9.89 -20.98
C GLU A 14 -1.96 -10.34 -21.88
N HIS A 15 -2.12 -11.46 -22.57
CA HIS A 15 -1.04 -12.03 -23.38
C HIS A 15 -1.12 -11.66 -24.86
N ASN A 16 -2.12 -10.84 -25.27
CA ASN A 16 -2.37 -10.36 -26.64
C ASN A 16 -2.56 -11.46 -27.69
N ARG A 17 -1.76 -12.54 -27.67
CA ARG A 17 -1.86 -13.71 -28.53
C ARG A 17 -1.53 -14.96 -27.73
N VAL A 18 -2.48 -15.88 -27.62
CA VAL A 18 -2.33 -17.09 -26.80
C VAL A 18 -2.56 -18.33 -27.65
N GLY A 19 -1.66 -19.28 -27.57
CA GLY A 19 -1.75 -20.55 -28.30
C GLY A 19 -2.86 -21.46 -27.78
N LEU A 20 -3.38 -22.34 -28.67
CA LEU A 20 -4.43 -23.31 -28.28
C LEU A 20 -3.95 -24.22 -27.13
N GLU A 21 -2.75 -24.78 -27.25
CA GLU A 21 -2.22 -25.72 -26.25
C GLU A 21 -1.97 -25.05 -24.90
N GLU A 22 -1.54 -23.80 -24.91
CA GLU A 22 -1.35 -22.96 -23.74
C GLU A 22 -2.65 -22.75 -22.97
N LEU A 23 -3.75 -22.35 -23.66
CA LEU A 23 -5.06 -22.21 -23.04
C LEU A 23 -5.59 -23.53 -22.48
N LEU A 24 -5.37 -24.65 -23.18
CA LEU A 24 -5.81 -25.96 -22.69
C LEU A 24 -5.06 -26.38 -21.42
N GLN A 25 -3.78 -26.07 -21.34
CA GLN A 25 -2.94 -26.39 -20.20
C GLN A 25 -3.23 -25.47 -19.01
N GLU A 26 -3.28 -24.14 -19.23
CA GLU A 26 -3.52 -23.15 -18.17
C GLU A 26 -4.89 -23.36 -17.47
N PHE A 27 -5.96 -23.59 -18.27
CA PHE A 27 -7.30 -23.76 -17.72
C PHE A 27 -7.68 -25.23 -17.45
N SER A 28 -6.80 -26.17 -17.72
CA SER A 28 -7.04 -27.62 -17.54
C SER A 28 -8.36 -28.08 -18.16
N ILE A 29 -8.68 -27.62 -19.38
CA ILE A 29 -9.94 -27.89 -20.09
C ILE A 29 -9.72 -28.61 -21.42
N SER A 30 -10.78 -29.26 -21.94
CA SER A 30 -10.73 -29.87 -23.26
C SER A 30 -10.84 -28.81 -24.37
N LYS A 31 -10.27 -29.11 -25.53
CA LYS A 31 -10.40 -28.29 -26.75
C LYS A 31 -11.87 -27.94 -27.05
N ARG A 32 -12.76 -28.89 -26.89
CA ARG A 32 -14.21 -28.70 -27.13
C ARG A 32 -14.77 -27.67 -26.13
N THR A 33 -14.42 -27.78 -24.88
CA THR A 33 -14.84 -26.85 -23.81
C THR A 33 -14.35 -25.44 -24.08
N LEU A 34 -13.08 -25.28 -24.48
CA LEU A 34 -12.51 -23.97 -24.80
C LEU A 34 -13.27 -23.27 -25.94
N TYR A 35 -13.58 -24.01 -27.03
CA TYR A 35 -14.33 -23.39 -28.13
C TYR A 35 -15.74 -22.98 -27.73
N TYR A 36 -16.43 -23.75 -26.88
CA TYR A 36 -17.73 -23.34 -26.33
C TYR A 36 -17.61 -22.10 -25.44
N ASP A 37 -16.57 -22.04 -24.60
CA ASP A 37 -16.34 -20.87 -23.75
C ASP A 37 -16.02 -19.63 -24.60
N ILE A 38 -15.18 -19.75 -25.65
CA ILE A 38 -14.89 -18.63 -26.58
C ILE A 38 -16.14 -18.18 -27.34
N GLU A 39 -16.99 -19.09 -27.77
CA GLU A 39 -18.25 -18.75 -28.43
C GLU A 39 -19.20 -18.00 -27.48
N SER A 40 -19.30 -18.45 -26.23
CA SER A 40 -20.04 -17.77 -25.17
C SER A 40 -19.46 -16.38 -24.86
N ILE A 41 -18.13 -16.26 -24.73
CA ILE A 41 -17.46 -14.97 -24.54
C ILE A 41 -17.80 -14.02 -25.70
N ASN A 42 -17.62 -14.46 -26.94
CA ASN A 42 -17.88 -13.64 -28.13
C ASN A 42 -19.35 -13.19 -28.21
N TYR A 43 -20.30 -14.02 -27.76
CA TYR A 43 -21.69 -13.61 -27.66
C TYR A 43 -21.86 -12.44 -26.66
N HIS A 44 -21.17 -12.48 -25.52
CA HIS A 44 -21.29 -11.44 -24.49
C HIS A 44 -20.58 -10.14 -24.88
N ILE A 45 -19.43 -10.22 -25.56
CA ILE A 45 -18.62 -9.05 -25.95
C ILE A 45 -18.91 -8.54 -27.37
N ARG A 46 -19.95 -9.06 -28.04
CA ARG A 46 -20.27 -8.77 -29.47
C ARG A 46 -20.39 -7.28 -29.81
N ASN A 47 -20.75 -6.44 -28.83
CA ASN A 47 -20.93 -5.00 -29.03
C ASN A 47 -19.60 -4.21 -28.96
N CYS A 48 -18.54 -4.82 -28.45
CA CYS A 48 -17.22 -4.17 -28.29
C CYS A 48 -16.12 -4.89 -29.06
N GLY A 49 -16.30 -6.16 -29.44
CA GLY A 49 -15.29 -6.91 -30.18
C GLY A 49 -15.54 -8.40 -30.18
N GLN A 50 -14.51 -9.18 -30.49
CA GLN A 50 -14.54 -10.64 -30.51
C GLN A 50 -13.16 -11.25 -30.35
N ILE A 51 -13.08 -12.44 -29.75
CA ILE A 51 -11.89 -13.28 -29.78
C ILE A 51 -11.82 -13.99 -31.11
N LYS A 52 -10.74 -13.80 -31.85
CA LYS A 52 -10.44 -14.47 -33.13
C LYS A 52 -9.29 -15.43 -32.98
N ASN A 53 -9.34 -16.52 -33.73
CA ASN A 53 -8.20 -17.40 -33.94
C ASN A 53 -7.48 -16.94 -35.21
N ILE A 54 -6.30 -16.32 -35.05
CA ILE A 54 -5.46 -15.84 -36.13
C ILE A 54 -4.12 -16.58 -36.02
N GLU A 55 -3.72 -17.26 -37.08
CA GLU A 55 -2.44 -18.01 -37.15
C GLU A 55 -2.24 -18.98 -35.96
N ARG A 56 -3.29 -19.73 -35.63
CA ARG A 56 -3.35 -20.71 -34.52
C ARG A 56 -3.25 -20.11 -33.11
N SER A 57 -3.38 -18.79 -32.97
CA SER A 57 -3.43 -18.10 -31.69
C SER A 57 -4.74 -17.35 -31.52
N PHE A 58 -5.26 -17.34 -30.31
CA PHE A 58 -6.43 -16.56 -29.94
C PHE A 58 -6.01 -15.15 -29.55
N CYS A 59 -6.70 -14.15 -30.10
CA CYS A 59 -6.50 -12.74 -29.75
C CYS A 59 -7.81 -11.99 -29.74
N TYR A 60 -7.93 -10.96 -28.90
CA TYR A 60 -9.06 -10.05 -28.90
C TYR A 60 -8.92 -9.02 -30.02
N VAL A 61 -10.01 -8.80 -30.75
CA VAL A 61 -10.07 -7.81 -31.82
C VAL A 61 -11.33 -6.95 -31.61
N GLY A 62 -11.15 -5.70 -31.20
CA GLY A 62 -12.27 -4.81 -30.94
C GLY A 62 -11.89 -3.52 -30.23
N ASN A 63 -12.90 -2.81 -29.71
CA ASN A 63 -12.72 -1.59 -28.94
C ASN A 63 -12.46 -1.93 -27.46
N TYR A 64 -11.25 -1.72 -26.99
CA TYR A 64 -10.83 -2.00 -25.60
C TYR A 64 -11.60 -1.16 -24.58
N HIS A 65 -11.96 0.09 -24.91
CA HIS A 65 -12.70 0.95 -23.99
C HIS A 65 -14.12 0.41 -23.71
N SER A 66 -14.84 0.02 -24.76
CA SER A 66 -16.17 -0.58 -24.63
C SER A 66 -16.12 -1.97 -24.00
N LEU A 67 -14.99 -2.68 -24.11
CA LEU A 67 -14.76 -3.95 -23.43
C LEU A 67 -14.54 -3.73 -21.93
N GLN A 68 -13.78 -2.70 -21.53
CA GLN A 68 -13.62 -2.32 -20.15
C GLN A 68 -14.94 -1.98 -19.47
N ASP A 69 -15.86 -1.28 -20.14
CA ASP A 69 -17.20 -1.03 -19.60
C ASP A 69 -17.98 -2.33 -19.34
N ILE A 70 -17.79 -3.34 -20.19
CA ILE A 70 -18.40 -4.67 -19.99
C ILE A 70 -17.68 -5.44 -18.87
N LEU A 71 -16.36 -5.40 -18.81
CA LEU A 71 -15.56 -6.04 -17.75
C LEU A 71 -15.83 -5.38 -16.40
N ASN A 72 -15.84 -4.05 -16.31
CA ASN A 72 -16.14 -3.32 -15.09
C ASN A 72 -17.57 -3.58 -14.60
N ASN A 73 -18.56 -3.64 -15.50
CA ASN A 73 -19.91 -4.10 -15.17
C ASN A 73 -19.97 -5.60 -14.81
N THR A 74 -18.99 -6.39 -15.26
CA THR A 74 -18.83 -7.79 -14.89
C THR A 74 -18.05 -7.92 -13.59
N ASP A 75 -17.09 -7.00 -13.32
CA ASP A 75 -16.34 -6.91 -12.07
C ASP A 75 -17.22 -6.48 -10.90
N GLU A 76 -18.21 -5.60 -11.08
CA GLU A 76 -19.22 -5.37 -10.04
C GLU A 76 -19.98 -6.66 -9.70
N ARG A 77 -20.25 -7.50 -10.71
CA ARG A 77 -20.89 -8.83 -10.52
C ARG A 77 -19.92 -9.88 -9.98
N TYR A 78 -18.63 -9.79 -10.37
CA TYR A 78 -17.57 -10.69 -9.93
C TYR A 78 -17.14 -10.38 -8.49
N ASN A 79 -16.99 -9.10 -8.13
CA ASN A 79 -16.79 -8.64 -6.75
C ASN A 79 -17.95 -9.06 -5.85
N ALA A 80 -19.18 -9.06 -6.35
CA ALA A 80 -20.32 -9.62 -5.63
C ALA A 80 -20.25 -11.15 -5.48
N MET A 81 -19.55 -11.86 -6.37
CA MET A 81 -19.33 -13.32 -6.28
C MET A 81 -18.19 -13.71 -5.33
N GLU A 82 -17.09 -12.99 -5.31
CA GLU A 82 -15.98 -13.19 -4.34
C GLU A 82 -16.31 -12.60 -2.97
N ASN A 83 -17.01 -11.47 -2.92
CA ASN A 83 -17.40 -10.77 -1.70
C ASN A 83 -18.86 -10.99 -1.31
N ARG A 84 -19.41 -12.20 -1.50
CA ARG A 84 -20.81 -12.52 -1.14
C ARG A 84 -21.17 -12.19 0.29
N LYS A 85 -20.28 -12.47 1.24
CA LYS A 85 -20.52 -12.20 2.66
C LYS A 85 -20.69 -10.70 2.95
N PRO A 86 -19.76 -9.81 2.56
CA PRO A 86 -19.91 -8.36 2.73
C PRO A 86 -21.20 -7.84 2.07
N TYR A 87 -21.50 -8.26 0.86
CA TYR A 87 -22.72 -7.85 0.15
C TYR A 87 -23.99 -8.23 0.91
N ILE A 88 -24.11 -9.50 1.34
CA ILE A 88 -25.28 -9.97 2.09
C ILE A 88 -25.41 -9.23 3.43
N LEU A 89 -24.31 -9.05 4.16
CA LEU A 89 -24.26 -8.30 5.42
C LEU A 89 -24.70 -6.84 5.23
N TYR A 90 -24.21 -6.18 4.18
CA TYR A 90 -24.58 -4.82 3.84
C TYR A 90 -26.09 -4.71 3.51
N GLN A 91 -26.63 -5.64 2.73
CA GLN A 91 -28.06 -5.68 2.42
C GLN A 91 -28.93 -5.90 3.68
N ILE A 92 -28.50 -6.78 4.60
CA ILE A 92 -29.20 -7.03 5.86
C ILE A 92 -29.19 -5.75 6.74
N LEU A 93 -28.07 -5.06 6.85
CA LEU A 93 -27.93 -3.85 7.66
C LEU A 93 -28.72 -2.66 7.09
N ASN A 94 -28.77 -2.54 5.76
CA ASN A 94 -29.50 -1.48 5.09
C ASN A 94 -31.02 -1.73 4.99
N GLN A 95 -31.47 -2.97 5.05
CA GLN A 95 -32.88 -3.37 5.07
C GLN A 95 -33.77 -2.61 4.07
N HIS A 96 -33.32 -2.42 2.83
CA HIS A 96 -34.11 -1.72 1.79
C HIS A 96 -35.34 -2.54 1.32
N ARG A 97 -35.32 -3.85 1.54
CA ARG A 97 -36.39 -4.78 1.15
C ARG A 97 -36.32 -6.06 2.01
N LYS A 98 -37.39 -6.85 1.96
CA LYS A 98 -37.40 -8.18 2.57
C LYS A 98 -36.49 -9.11 1.78
N LEU A 99 -35.35 -9.47 2.38
CA LEU A 99 -34.41 -10.41 1.80
C LEU A 99 -34.89 -11.85 1.97
N THR A 100 -34.75 -12.64 0.91
CA THR A 100 -35.02 -14.08 0.90
C THR A 100 -33.84 -14.80 0.27
N ILE A 101 -33.67 -16.10 0.57
CA ILE A 101 -32.65 -16.94 -0.08
C ILE A 101 -32.82 -16.90 -1.61
N GLU A 102 -34.04 -16.87 -2.10
CA GLU A 102 -34.37 -16.83 -3.53
C GLU A 102 -33.95 -15.51 -4.15
N SER A 103 -34.32 -14.36 -3.54
CA SER A 103 -33.94 -13.05 -4.04
C SER A 103 -32.40 -12.84 -4.04
N LEU A 104 -31.71 -13.34 -3.03
CA LEU A 104 -30.22 -13.29 -2.97
C LEU A 104 -29.59 -14.22 -4.02
N ALA A 105 -30.15 -15.42 -4.24
CA ALA A 105 -29.64 -16.35 -5.24
C ALA A 105 -29.81 -15.80 -6.67
N ASP A 106 -30.96 -15.20 -6.96
CA ASP A 106 -31.27 -14.60 -8.27
C ASP A 106 -30.37 -13.36 -8.51
N GLU A 107 -30.20 -12.51 -7.50
CA GLU A 107 -29.40 -11.27 -7.57
C GLU A 107 -27.91 -11.54 -7.74
N MET A 108 -27.41 -12.58 -7.08
CA MET A 108 -26.00 -12.97 -7.12
C MET A 108 -25.69 -14.04 -8.17
N TYR A 109 -26.72 -14.49 -8.93
CA TYR A 109 -26.58 -15.52 -9.95
C TYR A 109 -25.98 -16.85 -9.45
N VAL A 110 -26.29 -17.24 -8.21
CA VAL A 110 -25.80 -18.47 -7.58
C VAL A 110 -26.96 -19.40 -7.18
N SER A 111 -26.63 -20.64 -6.82
CA SER A 111 -27.65 -21.58 -6.34
C SER A 111 -28.16 -21.18 -4.93
N LYS A 112 -29.42 -21.55 -4.63
CA LYS A 112 -29.99 -21.39 -3.27
C LYS A 112 -29.12 -22.07 -2.21
N ASN A 113 -28.51 -23.21 -2.53
CA ASN A 113 -27.60 -23.91 -1.62
C ASN A 113 -26.34 -23.11 -1.33
N THR A 114 -25.80 -22.41 -2.31
CA THR A 114 -24.64 -21.51 -2.14
C THR A 114 -24.98 -20.38 -1.16
N ILE A 115 -26.16 -19.76 -1.29
CA ILE A 115 -26.62 -18.73 -0.34
C ILE A 115 -26.77 -19.28 1.07
N VAL A 116 -27.33 -20.48 1.23
CA VAL A 116 -27.45 -21.13 2.55
C VAL A 116 -26.10 -21.34 3.18
N GLN A 117 -25.12 -21.87 2.43
CA GLN A 117 -23.75 -22.03 2.91
C GLN A 117 -23.12 -20.69 3.31
N THR A 118 -23.26 -19.66 2.48
CA THR A 118 -22.75 -18.32 2.80
C THR A 118 -23.39 -17.73 4.06
N LEU A 119 -24.71 -17.92 4.26
CA LEU A 119 -25.40 -17.48 5.47
C LEU A 119 -24.92 -18.25 6.72
N ASP A 120 -24.62 -19.54 6.61
CA ASP A 120 -24.06 -20.34 7.71
C ASP A 120 -22.63 -19.89 8.05
N GLU A 121 -21.82 -19.51 7.07
CA GLU A 121 -20.50 -18.91 7.29
C GLU A 121 -20.64 -17.54 7.96
N ILE A 122 -21.48 -16.64 7.44
CA ILE A 122 -21.78 -15.34 8.06
C ILE A 122 -22.19 -15.50 9.52
N LYS A 123 -23.01 -16.50 9.82
CA LYS A 123 -23.47 -16.77 11.18
C LYS A 123 -22.31 -17.14 12.11
N LYS A 124 -21.32 -17.90 11.61
CA LYS A 124 -20.10 -18.23 12.38
C LYS A 124 -19.23 -17.01 12.60
N ASP A 125 -18.95 -16.25 11.53
CA ASP A 125 -18.10 -15.06 11.59
C ASP A 125 -18.70 -14.00 12.55
N LEU A 126 -20.03 -13.81 12.53
CA LEU A 126 -20.73 -12.92 13.45
C LEU A 126 -20.66 -13.41 14.90
N ALA A 127 -20.77 -14.73 15.13
CA ALA A 127 -20.68 -15.30 16.48
C ALA A 127 -19.31 -15.09 17.10
N GLU A 128 -18.23 -15.16 16.32
CA GLU A 128 -16.86 -14.86 16.77
C GLU A 128 -16.71 -13.39 17.21
N GLN A 129 -17.50 -12.50 16.64
CA GLN A 129 -17.54 -11.08 16.98
C GLN A 129 -18.59 -10.74 18.07
N GLY A 130 -19.21 -11.74 18.68
CA GLY A 130 -20.26 -11.54 19.69
C GLY A 130 -21.60 -11.07 19.10
N LEU A 131 -21.79 -11.18 17.79
CA LEU A 131 -23.01 -10.83 17.06
C LEU A 131 -23.79 -12.09 16.66
N ALA A 132 -25.07 -11.95 16.36
CA ALA A 132 -25.93 -13.03 15.95
C ALA A 132 -26.77 -12.68 14.71
N LEU A 133 -26.89 -13.61 13.77
CA LEU A 133 -27.79 -13.49 12.64
C LEU A 133 -29.17 -14.09 13.02
N LYS A 134 -30.18 -13.23 13.18
CA LYS A 134 -31.58 -13.65 13.27
C LYS A 134 -32.17 -13.84 11.89
N THR A 135 -32.97 -14.89 11.72
CA THR A 135 -33.56 -15.25 10.43
C THR A 135 -35.08 -15.07 10.38
N ARG A 136 -35.71 -14.83 11.51
CA ARG A 136 -37.18 -14.66 11.63
C ARG A 136 -37.49 -13.44 12.52
N PRO A 137 -38.50 -12.62 12.18
CA PRO A 137 -39.35 -12.68 10.98
C PRO A 137 -38.67 -12.25 9.68
N ALA A 138 -37.49 -11.64 9.77
CA ALA A 138 -36.59 -11.23 8.67
C ALA A 138 -35.14 -11.42 9.10
N TYR A 139 -34.23 -11.37 8.14
CA TYR A 139 -32.78 -11.34 8.46
C TYR A 139 -32.43 -10.07 9.22
N GLU A 140 -31.79 -10.20 10.37
CA GLU A 140 -31.38 -9.11 11.22
C GLU A 140 -30.07 -9.49 11.94
N ILE A 141 -29.12 -8.54 12.02
CA ILE A 141 -27.93 -8.66 12.87
C ILE A 141 -28.29 -8.12 14.26
N ALA A 142 -28.10 -8.96 15.28
CA ALA A 142 -28.39 -8.67 16.67
C ALA A 142 -27.13 -8.79 17.52
N GLY A 143 -27.00 -7.91 18.52
CA GLY A 143 -25.88 -7.87 19.44
C GLY A 143 -25.69 -6.46 19.97
N ASP A 144 -24.49 -6.16 20.42
CA ASP A 144 -24.12 -4.83 20.88
C ASP A 144 -24.16 -3.82 19.71
N GLU A 145 -24.77 -2.65 19.95
CA GLU A 145 -24.95 -1.65 18.91
C GLU A 145 -23.64 -1.07 18.39
N TRP A 146 -22.61 -0.96 19.26
CA TRP A 146 -21.28 -0.54 18.84
C TRP A 146 -20.65 -1.50 17.84
N GLN A 147 -20.74 -2.82 18.10
CA GLN A 147 -20.22 -3.85 17.22
C GLN A 147 -20.95 -3.87 15.87
N ILE A 148 -22.27 -3.70 15.88
CA ILE A 148 -23.08 -3.61 14.64
C ILE A 148 -22.65 -2.42 13.79
N ARG A 149 -22.42 -1.25 14.43
CA ARG A 149 -21.96 -0.05 13.75
C ARG A 149 -20.52 -0.19 13.23
N SER A 150 -19.65 -0.83 13.99
CA SER A 150 -18.29 -1.15 13.58
C SER A 150 -18.28 -2.05 12.33
N LEU A 151 -19.12 -3.07 12.30
CA LEU A 151 -19.30 -3.90 11.11
C LEU A 151 -19.80 -3.08 9.90
N TYR A 152 -20.76 -2.19 10.12
CA TYR A 152 -21.27 -1.33 9.02
C TYR A 152 -20.18 -0.38 8.49
N ILE A 153 -19.35 0.19 9.36
CA ILE A 153 -18.23 1.05 8.97
C ILE A 153 -17.25 0.28 8.06
N LEU A 154 -16.89 -0.96 8.40
CA LEU A 154 -16.02 -1.79 7.55
C LEU A 154 -16.64 -2.04 6.18
N LEU A 155 -17.92 -2.44 6.15
CA LEU A 155 -18.63 -2.74 4.89
C LEU A 155 -18.76 -1.50 3.99
N MET A 156 -18.93 -0.30 4.56
CA MET A 156 -18.95 0.94 3.77
C MET A 156 -17.61 1.24 3.11
N GLN A 157 -16.50 0.90 3.77
CA GLN A 157 -15.16 1.19 3.25
C GLN A 157 -14.80 0.32 2.04
N GLU A 158 -15.53 -0.75 1.80
CA GLU A 158 -15.41 -1.64 0.65
C GLU A 158 -16.37 -1.27 -0.51
N ASP A 159 -17.25 -0.26 -0.33
CA ASP A 159 -18.25 0.13 -1.33
C ASP A 159 -17.63 1.06 -2.40
N ASN A 160 -17.47 0.54 -3.62
CA ASN A 160 -16.92 1.29 -4.76
C ASN A 160 -17.84 2.44 -5.23
N ASN A 161 -19.14 2.41 -4.88
CA ASN A 161 -20.12 3.42 -5.26
C ASN A 161 -20.39 4.46 -4.18
N LEU A 162 -19.56 4.52 -3.17
CA LEU A 162 -19.73 5.35 -1.98
C LEU A 162 -19.98 6.84 -2.31
N LEU A 163 -19.32 7.39 -3.33
CA LEU A 163 -19.44 8.79 -3.73
C LEU A 163 -20.83 9.21 -4.23
N ASN A 164 -21.64 8.26 -4.69
CA ASN A 164 -23.00 8.54 -5.13
C ASN A 164 -23.93 8.90 -3.95
N HIS A 165 -23.46 8.75 -2.72
CA HIS A 165 -24.23 8.98 -1.50
C HIS A 165 -23.96 10.32 -0.81
N LEU A 166 -23.26 11.26 -1.46
CA LEU A 166 -22.99 12.59 -0.89
C LEU A 166 -24.27 13.37 -0.57
N GLN A 167 -24.39 13.84 0.68
CA GLN A 167 -25.54 14.61 1.16
C GLN A 167 -25.18 16.09 1.33
N LYS A 168 -26.10 16.96 0.92
CA LYS A 168 -25.93 18.42 1.04
C LYS A 168 -25.72 18.88 2.49
N GLU A 169 -26.36 18.22 3.44
CA GLU A 169 -26.24 18.50 4.86
C GLU A 169 -24.82 18.24 5.38
N VAL A 170 -24.17 17.15 4.91
CA VAL A 170 -22.79 16.82 5.28
C VAL A 170 -21.80 17.79 4.65
N LEU A 171 -22.02 18.20 3.40
CA LEU A 171 -21.21 19.24 2.75
C LEU A 171 -21.33 20.60 3.46
N ALA A 172 -22.54 20.95 3.92
CA ALA A 172 -22.76 22.16 4.69
C ALA A 172 -22.11 22.07 6.08
N PHE A 173 -22.18 20.91 6.72
CA PHE A 173 -21.51 20.63 7.99
C PHE A 173 -19.99 20.81 7.85
N ASP A 174 -19.35 20.17 6.86
CA ASP A 174 -17.91 20.25 6.65
C ASP A 174 -17.43 21.69 6.48
N ARG A 175 -18.15 22.48 5.65
CA ARG A 175 -17.85 23.90 5.44
C ARG A 175 -18.00 24.73 6.72
N ASN A 176 -19.08 24.54 7.47
CA ASN A 176 -19.35 25.29 8.69
C ASN A 176 -18.39 24.91 9.83
N ALA A 177 -18.03 23.65 9.91
CA ALA A 177 -17.08 23.11 10.86
C ALA A 177 -15.61 23.36 10.46
N GLY A 178 -15.33 23.71 9.19
CA GLY A 178 -14.00 23.99 8.68
C GLY A 178 -13.06 22.78 8.67
N LEU A 179 -13.61 21.56 8.63
CA LEU A 179 -12.82 20.32 8.73
C LEU A 179 -12.04 20.01 7.47
N ASN A 180 -12.59 20.39 6.31
CA ASN A 180 -12.05 20.05 5.01
C ASN A 180 -11.80 18.52 4.88
N LEU A 181 -12.87 17.77 5.11
CA LEU A 181 -12.86 16.30 4.98
C LEU A 181 -12.56 15.90 3.53
N THR A 182 -11.92 14.76 3.34
CA THR A 182 -11.73 14.20 2.00
C THR A 182 -13.08 13.80 1.38
N ASP A 183 -13.17 13.71 0.04
CA ASP A 183 -14.41 13.29 -0.64
C ASP A 183 -14.89 11.92 -0.14
N TYR A 184 -13.95 11.00 0.10
CA TYR A 184 -14.23 9.70 0.68
C TYR A 184 -14.80 9.82 2.11
N SER A 185 -14.22 10.68 2.94
CA SER A 185 -14.72 10.94 4.31
C SER A 185 -16.12 11.55 4.29
N LEU A 186 -16.38 12.48 3.37
CA LEU A 186 -17.70 13.10 3.17
C LEU A 186 -18.75 12.08 2.75
N ALA A 187 -18.41 11.22 1.80
CA ALA A 187 -19.32 10.16 1.33
C ALA A 187 -19.59 9.12 2.41
N THR A 188 -18.54 8.67 3.12
CA THR A 188 -18.67 7.73 4.25
C THR A 188 -19.51 8.33 5.37
N LEU A 189 -19.28 9.60 5.73
CA LEU A 189 -20.07 10.30 6.73
C LEU A 189 -21.54 10.44 6.32
N SER A 190 -21.80 10.74 5.04
CA SER A 190 -23.16 10.85 4.48
C SER A 190 -23.92 9.54 4.60
N GLN A 191 -23.31 8.44 4.19
CA GLN A 191 -23.89 7.12 4.26
C GLN A 191 -24.08 6.67 5.72
N PHE A 192 -23.10 6.97 6.58
CA PHE A 192 -23.18 6.65 8.00
C PHE A 192 -24.29 7.43 8.72
N CYS A 193 -24.46 8.73 8.43
CA CYS A 193 -25.59 9.51 8.94
C CYS A 193 -26.95 8.92 8.53
N SER A 194 -27.08 8.46 7.30
CA SER A 194 -28.30 7.77 6.83
C SER A 194 -28.56 6.48 7.60
N PHE A 195 -27.51 5.70 7.83
CA PHE A 195 -27.59 4.48 8.64
C PHE A 195 -27.98 4.78 10.08
N LEU A 196 -27.38 5.77 10.74
CA LEU A 196 -27.75 6.17 12.11
C LEU A 196 -29.21 6.59 12.20
N LYS A 197 -29.72 7.40 11.26
CA LYS A 197 -31.13 7.81 11.20
C LYS A 197 -32.06 6.61 11.14
N LYS A 198 -31.71 5.59 10.36
CA LYS A 198 -32.46 4.33 10.22
C LYS A 198 -32.42 3.49 11.50
N ARG A 199 -31.24 3.37 12.13
CA ARG A 199 -31.08 2.67 13.42
C ARG A 199 -31.93 3.34 14.48
N PHE A 200 -31.87 4.66 14.58
CA PHE A 200 -32.64 5.45 15.53
C PHE A 200 -34.15 5.27 15.34
N SER A 201 -34.65 5.35 14.10
CA SER A 201 -36.07 5.11 13.77
C SER A 201 -36.53 3.70 14.18
N SER A 202 -35.63 2.72 14.19
CA SER A 202 -35.85 1.36 14.63
C SER A 202 -35.67 1.16 16.14
N ARG A 203 -35.56 2.24 16.94
CA ARG A 203 -35.31 2.24 18.38
C ARG A 203 -34.03 1.52 18.79
N LYS A 204 -32.98 1.60 17.96
CA LYS A 204 -31.65 1.01 18.16
C LYS A 204 -30.64 2.13 18.29
N TRP A 205 -30.37 2.52 19.51
CA TRP A 205 -29.42 3.58 19.84
C TRP A 205 -28.30 3.09 20.74
N ILE A 206 -27.21 3.89 20.76
CA ILE A 206 -26.05 3.54 21.56
C ILE A 206 -26.24 3.95 23.02
N SER A 207 -25.64 3.19 23.92
CA SER A 207 -25.55 3.54 25.33
C SER A 207 -24.66 4.78 25.57
N PRO A 208 -24.80 5.50 26.69
CA PRO A 208 -23.91 6.61 27.04
C PRO A 208 -22.43 6.20 26.97
N LEU A 209 -21.59 7.09 26.46
CA LEU A 209 -20.19 6.84 26.18
C LEU A 209 -19.26 7.52 27.17
N PRO A 210 -18.15 6.91 27.58
CA PRO A 210 -17.26 7.42 28.64
C PRO A 210 -16.44 8.65 28.22
N PHE A 211 -16.36 8.96 26.92
CA PHE A 211 -15.56 10.06 26.37
C PHE A 211 -16.39 11.30 25.98
N LYS A 212 -17.56 11.47 26.60
CA LYS A 212 -18.47 12.59 26.37
C LYS A 212 -17.78 13.96 26.49
N ASP A 213 -17.11 14.20 27.61
CA ASP A 213 -16.53 15.52 27.92
C ASP A 213 -15.43 15.91 26.90
N GLU A 214 -14.68 14.93 26.39
CA GLU A 214 -13.66 15.15 25.37
C GLU A 214 -14.29 15.50 24.02
N VAL A 215 -15.26 14.71 23.58
CA VAL A 215 -15.91 14.93 22.27
C VAL A 215 -16.65 16.26 22.22
N GLN A 216 -17.25 16.68 23.33
CA GLN A 216 -17.91 17.97 23.41
C GLN A 216 -16.96 19.16 23.30
N GLN A 217 -15.65 18.96 23.53
CA GLN A 217 -14.63 20.00 23.37
C GLN A 217 -14.15 20.13 21.90
N PHE A 218 -14.51 19.24 21.03
CA PHE A 218 -14.13 19.36 19.62
C PHE A 218 -14.79 20.59 18.98
N PRO A 219 -14.02 21.41 18.23
CA PRO A 219 -14.54 22.65 17.63
C PRO A 219 -15.75 22.45 16.73
N TYR A 220 -15.88 21.29 16.09
CA TYR A 220 -16.98 20.94 15.21
C TYR A 220 -18.20 20.35 15.94
N TYR A 221 -18.10 20.04 17.25
CA TYR A 221 -19.19 19.42 17.99
C TYR A 221 -20.52 20.21 17.96
N PRO A 222 -20.51 21.57 18.08
CA PRO A 222 -21.75 22.34 17.99
C PRO A 222 -22.53 22.17 16.69
N PHE A 223 -21.85 21.82 15.60
CA PHE A 223 -22.45 21.66 14.28
C PHE A 223 -23.03 20.25 14.04
N ILE A 224 -22.72 19.25 14.90
CA ILE A 224 -23.24 17.87 14.79
C ILE A 224 -24.75 17.82 14.82
N LYS A 225 -25.37 18.69 15.59
CA LYS A 225 -26.85 18.83 15.68
C LYS A 225 -27.50 19.06 14.31
N ASN A 226 -26.79 19.67 13.37
CA ASN A 226 -27.32 19.90 12.01
C ASN A 226 -27.41 18.61 11.18
N LEU A 227 -26.68 17.58 11.56
CA LEU A 227 -26.69 16.27 10.89
C LEU A 227 -27.75 15.33 11.48
N ILE A 228 -27.92 15.36 12.81
CA ILE A 228 -28.73 14.42 13.59
C ILE A 228 -29.53 15.11 14.71
N ALA A 229 -30.25 16.21 14.36
CA ALA A 229 -30.91 17.12 15.31
C ALA A 229 -31.82 16.43 16.35
N ASP A 230 -32.56 15.41 15.95
CA ASP A 230 -33.59 14.76 16.77
C ASP A 230 -33.04 13.54 17.56
N MET A 231 -31.73 13.34 17.56
CA MET A 231 -31.12 12.18 18.21
C MET A 231 -30.61 12.50 19.61
N PRO A 232 -30.62 11.52 20.55
CA PRO A 232 -30.06 11.67 21.88
C PRO A 232 -28.60 12.13 21.89
N GLU A 233 -28.18 12.75 22.99
CA GLU A 233 -26.80 13.20 23.16
C GLU A 233 -25.77 12.10 22.95
N ALA A 234 -26.05 10.86 23.38
CA ALA A 234 -25.16 9.73 23.17
C ALA A 234 -24.85 9.46 21.68
N GLU A 235 -25.85 9.65 20.80
CA GLU A 235 -25.69 9.55 19.34
C GLU A 235 -24.82 10.68 18.79
N GLN A 236 -24.99 11.89 19.30
CA GLN A 236 -24.18 13.06 18.91
C GLN A 236 -22.72 12.88 19.34
N ILE A 237 -22.49 12.34 20.54
CA ILE A 237 -21.15 12.01 21.05
C ILE A 237 -20.51 10.91 20.16
N TYR A 238 -21.26 9.85 19.84
CA TYR A 238 -20.77 8.79 18.98
C TYR A 238 -20.38 9.31 17.60
N LEU A 239 -21.24 10.11 16.97
CA LEU A 239 -20.95 10.70 15.67
C LEU A 239 -19.77 11.66 15.72
N GLY A 240 -19.64 12.45 16.79
CA GLY A 240 -18.49 13.32 17.02
C GLY A 240 -17.19 12.56 17.13
N ALA A 241 -17.16 11.47 17.89
CA ALA A 241 -16.01 10.59 17.98
C ALA A 241 -15.69 9.94 16.63
N TYR A 242 -16.69 9.52 15.85
CA TYR A 242 -16.48 8.97 14.52
C TYR A 242 -15.87 9.99 13.56
N ILE A 243 -16.35 11.23 13.55
CA ILE A 243 -15.81 12.31 12.70
C ILE A 243 -14.32 12.55 12.99
N SER A 244 -13.87 12.53 14.27
CA SER A 244 -12.43 12.68 14.59
C SER A 244 -11.56 11.56 14.04
N SER A 245 -12.13 10.39 13.76
CA SER A 245 -11.45 9.24 13.20
C SER A 245 -11.31 9.27 11.68
N LEU A 246 -12.02 10.20 11.01
CA LEU A 246 -12.00 10.36 9.56
C LEU A 246 -10.80 11.19 9.10
N PRO A 247 -10.19 10.85 7.94
CA PRO A 247 -9.18 11.69 7.31
C PRO A 247 -9.68 13.09 6.98
N SER A 248 -8.93 14.11 7.43
CA SER A 248 -9.22 15.53 7.25
C SER A 248 -7.96 16.28 6.80
N LEU A 249 -8.11 17.32 5.99
CA LEU A 249 -6.99 18.17 5.56
C LEU A 249 -6.66 19.24 6.61
N ASN A 250 -7.63 19.63 7.44
CA ASN A 250 -7.46 20.58 8.51
C ASN A 250 -7.55 19.86 9.87
N ALA A 251 -6.42 19.71 10.55
CA ALA A 251 -6.43 19.22 11.93
C ALA A 251 -7.03 20.29 12.84
N GLN A 252 -8.29 20.15 13.20
CA GLN A 252 -8.96 21.08 14.13
C GLN A 252 -8.69 20.80 15.60
N VAL A 253 -8.16 19.63 15.90
CA VAL A 253 -7.78 19.25 17.26
C VAL A 253 -6.28 19.02 17.27
N GLU A 254 -5.55 19.98 17.82
CA GLU A 254 -4.10 19.86 17.93
C GLU A 254 -3.78 18.92 19.11
N VAL A 255 -3.33 17.72 18.79
CA VAL A 255 -2.75 16.82 19.76
C VAL A 255 -1.23 17.02 19.70
N SER A 256 -0.68 17.85 20.59
CA SER A 256 0.75 18.21 20.60
C SER A 256 1.69 16.99 20.56
N ARG A 257 1.26 15.86 21.13
CA ARG A 257 2.00 14.59 21.09
C ARG A 257 2.12 13.98 19.67
N ILE A 258 1.17 14.22 18.77
CA ILE A 258 1.22 13.66 17.41
C ILE A 258 2.42 14.22 16.65
N LYS A 259 2.70 15.51 16.76
CA LYS A 259 3.90 16.11 16.14
C LYS A 259 5.18 15.45 16.64
N HIS A 260 5.26 15.23 17.96
CA HIS A 260 6.39 14.53 18.56
C HIS A 260 6.51 13.08 18.04
N TYR A 261 5.39 12.35 17.89
CA TYR A 261 5.42 11.00 17.32
C TYR A 261 5.87 11.00 15.85
N VAL A 262 5.44 11.98 15.06
CA VAL A 262 5.92 12.13 13.67
C VAL A 262 7.44 12.32 13.64
N GLU A 263 7.96 13.26 14.43
CA GLU A 263 9.41 13.50 14.51
C GLU A 263 10.18 12.27 14.98
N THR A 264 9.65 11.60 16.01
CA THR A 264 10.25 10.35 16.52
C THR A 264 10.24 9.26 15.45
N LEU A 265 9.12 9.07 14.76
CA LEU A 265 8.99 8.06 13.70
C LEU A 265 9.96 8.33 12.56
N MET A 266 10.06 9.59 12.10
CA MET A 266 10.97 10.02 11.05
C MET A 266 12.43 9.77 11.44
N THR A 267 12.87 10.29 12.59
CA THR A 267 14.23 10.13 13.07
C THR A 267 14.62 8.65 13.25
N GLN A 268 13.71 7.86 13.82
CA GLN A 268 13.96 6.42 13.99
C GLN A 268 13.97 5.66 12.67
N PHE A 269 13.16 6.08 11.70
CA PHE A 269 13.16 5.50 10.36
C PHE A 269 14.49 5.79 9.66
N GLU A 270 14.95 7.05 9.62
CA GLU A 270 16.22 7.43 9.02
C GLU A 270 17.39 6.69 9.68
N ALA A 271 17.41 6.65 11.01
CA ALA A 271 18.44 5.95 11.76
C ALA A 271 18.51 4.44 11.46
N ARG A 272 17.35 3.79 11.28
CA ARG A 272 17.27 2.33 11.04
C ARG A 272 17.44 1.94 9.59
N THR A 273 17.19 2.85 8.67
CA THR A 273 17.19 2.54 7.23
C THR A 273 18.37 3.15 6.48
N ALA A 274 19.15 4.01 7.12
CA ALA A 274 20.19 4.80 6.45
C ALA A 274 19.66 5.63 5.26
N VAL A 275 18.37 5.99 5.28
CA VAL A 275 17.71 6.78 4.26
C VAL A 275 17.50 8.19 4.78
N SER A 276 17.96 9.20 4.04
CA SER A 276 17.67 10.60 4.32
C SER A 276 16.40 11.05 3.63
N ILE A 277 15.56 11.82 4.32
CA ILE A 277 14.31 12.35 3.81
C ILE A 277 14.50 13.82 3.42
N ASP A 278 14.73 14.08 2.11
CA ASP A 278 15.15 15.37 1.56
C ASP A 278 14.08 16.47 1.52
N SER A 279 12.83 16.22 1.72
CA SER A 279 11.75 17.24 1.72
C SER A 279 10.73 16.92 2.79
N PRO A 280 11.09 17.07 4.07
CA PRO A 280 10.34 16.46 5.16
C PRO A 280 9.00 17.14 5.44
N GLU A 281 8.79 18.41 5.08
CA GLU A 281 7.64 19.19 5.58
C GLU A 281 6.28 18.69 5.06
N GLU A 282 6.15 18.42 3.75
CA GLU A 282 4.90 17.88 3.19
C GLU A 282 4.70 16.43 3.64
N PHE A 283 5.76 15.64 3.64
CA PHE A 283 5.74 14.27 4.09
C PHE A 283 5.34 14.18 5.57
N LYS A 284 5.94 15.00 6.46
CA LYS A 284 5.58 15.11 7.87
C LYS A 284 4.09 15.44 8.05
N LYS A 285 3.57 16.43 7.32
CA LYS A 285 2.15 16.79 7.38
C LYS A 285 1.22 15.63 6.99
N ASN A 286 1.59 14.84 6.00
CA ASN A 286 0.81 13.69 5.58
C ASN A 286 0.80 12.59 6.66
N ILE A 287 1.96 12.30 7.25
CA ILE A 287 2.07 11.35 8.38
C ILE A 287 1.31 11.88 9.59
N GLU A 288 1.43 13.18 9.91
CA GLU A 288 0.71 13.82 11.04
C GLU A 288 -0.81 13.65 10.91
N ARG A 289 -1.37 13.94 9.74
CA ARG A 289 -2.80 13.75 9.47
C ARG A 289 -3.25 12.30 9.64
N HIS A 290 -2.44 11.37 9.12
CA HIS A 290 -2.74 9.95 9.26
C HIS A 290 -2.66 9.49 10.71
N LEU A 291 -1.59 9.81 11.43
CA LEU A 291 -1.43 9.45 12.84
C LEU A 291 -2.51 10.06 13.73
N LEU A 292 -2.96 11.29 13.45
CA LEU A 292 -4.05 11.91 14.17
C LEU A 292 -5.37 11.12 14.04
N SER A 293 -5.73 10.76 12.81
CA SER A 293 -6.93 9.93 12.57
C SER A 293 -6.79 8.54 13.18
N SER A 294 -5.61 7.93 13.09
CA SER A 294 -5.30 6.63 13.71
C SER A 294 -5.39 6.69 15.23
N TYR A 295 -4.86 7.75 15.85
CA TYR A 295 -4.98 7.99 17.29
C TYR A 295 -6.44 7.95 17.76
N TYR A 296 -7.33 8.66 17.08
CA TYR A 296 -8.74 8.66 17.43
C TYR A 296 -9.44 7.33 17.12
N ARG A 297 -9.06 6.63 16.04
CA ARG A 297 -9.59 5.29 15.77
C ARG A 297 -9.20 4.29 16.87
N ILE A 298 -7.96 4.32 17.32
CA ILE A 298 -7.49 3.46 18.41
C ILE A 298 -8.20 3.84 19.71
N LYS A 299 -8.21 5.13 20.06
CA LYS A 299 -8.79 5.64 21.30
C LYS A 299 -10.28 5.34 21.41
N PHE A 300 -11.03 5.59 20.36
CA PHE A 300 -12.47 5.36 20.30
C PHE A 300 -12.87 4.01 19.69
N ARG A 301 -11.90 3.15 19.43
CA ARG A 301 -12.08 1.77 18.92
C ARG A 301 -12.86 1.68 17.61
N PHE A 302 -12.70 2.64 16.70
CA PHE A 302 -13.26 2.57 15.35
C PHE A 302 -12.42 1.65 14.46
N PRO A 303 -13.07 0.83 13.64
CA PRO A 303 -12.35 -0.03 12.70
C PRO A 303 -11.87 0.75 11.46
N ILE A 304 -10.88 0.18 10.80
CA ILE A 304 -10.41 0.61 9.47
C ILE A 304 -10.16 -0.61 8.61
N ALA A 305 -10.47 -0.50 7.32
CA ALA A 305 -10.08 -1.47 6.29
C ALA A 305 -8.93 -0.91 5.45
N ASN A 306 -8.04 -1.79 5.01
CA ASN A 306 -6.99 -1.47 4.03
C ASN A 306 -7.03 -2.57 2.95
N PRO A 307 -7.75 -2.37 1.84
CA PRO A 307 -7.86 -3.35 0.77
C PRO A 307 -6.51 -3.77 0.17
N SER A 308 -5.52 -2.87 0.24
CA SER A 308 -4.18 -3.11 -0.31
C SER A 308 -3.21 -3.75 0.69
N LEU A 309 -3.64 -4.11 1.90
CA LEU A 309 -2.73 -4.59 2.97
C LEU A 309 -1.90 -5.80 2.52
N GLU A 310 -2.54 -6.81 1.97
CA GLU A 310 -1.85 -8.05 1.56
C GLU A 310 -0.89 -7.81 0.38
N GLU A 311 -1.23 -6.91 -0.52
CA GLU A 311 -0.35 -6.48 -1.59
C GLU A 311 0.85 -5.67 -1.06
N ILE A 312 0.62 -4.75 -0.13
CA ILE A 312 1.70 -4.01 0.55
C ILE A 312 2.65 -4.96 1.26
N LYS A 313 2.14 -5.96 1.98
CA LYS A 313 2.95 -6.98 2.64
C LYS A 313 3.76 -7.81 1.65
N ARG A 314 3.18 -8.15 0.49
CA ARG A 314 3.84 -8.94 -0.55
C ARG A 314 4.94 -8.14 -1.26
N ASN A 315 4.62 -6.92 -1.69
CA ASN A 315 5.51 -6.11 -2.52
C ASN A 315 6.51 -5.27 -1.71
N HIS A 316 6.15 -4.94 -0.45
CA HIS A 316 6.92 -4.06 0.44
C HIS A 316 7.06 -4.63 1.85
N GLY A 317 7.11 -5.95 1.97
CA GLY A 317 7.12 -6.64 3.27
C GLY A 317 8.25 -6.20 4.19
N SER A 318 9.44 -5.90 3.66
CA SER A 318 10.57 -5.40 4.45
C SER A 318 10.27 -4.03 5.07
N LEU A 319 9.72 -3.12 4.27
CA LEU A 319 9.34 -1.79 4.75
C LEU A 319 8.19 -1.86 5.76
N PHE A 320 7.19 -2.70 5.48
CA PHE A 320 6.09 -2.95 6.41
C PHE A 320 6.59 -3.43 7.79
N LYS A 321 7.53 -4.38 7.81
CA LYS A 321 8.14 -4.89 9.06
C LYS A 321 8.91 -3.81 9.81
N ILE A 322 9.70 -2.99 9.12
CA ILE A 322 10.44 -1.88 9.73
C ILE A 322 9.47 -0.90 10.40
N ILE A 323 8.43 -0.44 9.67
CA ILE A 323 7.44 0.48 10.22
C ILE A 323 6.66 -0.15 11.38
N LYS A 324 6.29 -1.43 11.27
CA LYS A 324 5.63 -2.18 12.35
C LYS A 324 6.47 -2.14 13.62
N ASN A 325 7.72 -2.55 13.53
CA ASN A 325 8.64 -2.57 14.66
C ASN A 325 8.92 -1.17 15.26
N LEU A 326 8.81 -0.11 14.45
CA LEU A 326 8.95 1.25 14.94
C LEU A 326 7.74 1.71 15.74
N ILE A 327 6.54 1.53 15.20
CA ILE A 327 5.31 2.09 15.79
C ILE A 327 4.78 1.25 16.96
N GLU A 328 5.10 -0.05 17.01
CA GLU A 328 4.74 -0.95 18.12
C GLU A 328 5.65 -0.78 19.36
N ASP A 329 6.69 0.05 19.31
CA ASP A 329 7.51 0.37 20.48
C ASP A 329 6.69 1.21 21.48
N GLU A 330 6.03 0.55 22.43
CA GLU A 330 5.17 1.17 23.44
C GLU A 330 5.89 2.23 24.28
N SER A 331 7.22 2.16 24.41
CA SER A 331 8.00 3.16 25.16
C SER A 331 8.05 4.51 24.46
N ARG A 332 7.98 4.52 23.14
CA ARG A 332 8.02 5.70 22.28
C ARG A 332 6.65 6.11 21.77
N PHE A 333 5.76 5.14 21.54
CA PHE A 333 4.43 5.33 20.97
C PHE A 333 3.32 4.73 21.85
N PRO A 334 3.20 5.14 23.13
CA PRO A 334 2.25 4.53 24.07
C PRO A 334 0.78 4.66 23.64
N ASP A 335 0.43 5.73 22.92
CA ASP A 335 -0.93 5.97 22.43
C ASP A 335 -1.31 5.09 21.23
N PHE A 336 -0.33 4.39 20.63
CA PHE A 336 -0.53 3.48 19.50
C PHE A 336 -0.47 2.00 19.90
N LYS A 337 -0.54 1.73 21.19
CA LYS A 337 -0.62 0.35 21.69
C LYS A 337 -1.80 -0.38 21.06
N GLY A 338 -1.50 -1.52 20.42
CA GLY A 338 -2.50 -2.31 19.72
C GLY A 338 -2.95 -1.70 18.38
N ILE A 339 -2.10 -0.88 17.75
CA ILE A 339 -2.31 -0.41 16.38
C ILE A 339 -2.54 -1.59 15.43
N ARG A 340 -3.49 -1.44 14.52
CA ARG A 340 -3.84 -2.50 13.57
C ARG A 340 -2.89 -2.54 12.38
N GLU A 341 -2.74 -3.72 11.77
CA GLU A 341 -1.89 -3.88 10.59
C GLU A 341 -2.35 -3.05 9.39
N GLU A 342 -3.65 -2.77 9.28
CA GLU A 342 -4.21 -1.88 8.27
C GLU A 342 -3.61 -0.47 8.35
N GLU A 343 -3.46 0.08 9.57
CA GLU A 343 -2.84 1.39 9.81
C GLU A 343 -1.34 1.37 9.48
N ILE A 344 -0.66 0.30 9.88
CA ILE A 344 0.77 0.09 9.57
C ILE A 344 0.98 -0.02 8.07
N GLY A 345 0.08 -0.70 7.36
CA GLY A 345 0.09 -0.80 5.89
C GLY A 345 0.03 0.57 5.23
N PHE A 346 -0.81 1.45 5.71
CA PHE A 346 -0.90 2.81 5.21
C PHE A 346 0.38 3.62 5.48
N LEU A 347 0.95 3.53 6.68
CA LEU A 347 2.24 4.16 6.98
C LEU A 347 3.34 3.62 6.06
N ALA A 348 3.42 2.30 5.87
CA ALA A 348 4.39 1.68 4.97
C ALA A 348 4.22 2.17 3.52
N ALA A 349 2.98 2.39 3.05
CA ALA A 349 2.72 2.97 1.74
C ALA A 349 3.23 4.41 1.63
N TYR A 350 3.07 5.25 2.65
CA TYR A 350 3.61 6.61 2.68
C TYR A 350 5.14 6.62 2.57
N PHE A 351 5.82 5.84 3.41
CA PHE A 351 7.28 5.75 3.37
C PHE A 351 7.78 5.14 2.06
N GLY A 352 7.14 4.09 1.55
CA GLY A 352 7.50 3.46 0.27
C GLY A 352 7.35 4.40 -0.91
N GLY A 353 6.34 5.28 -0.87
CA GLY A 353 6.13 6.30 -1.88
C GLY A 353 7.22 7.36 -1.90
N TYR A 354 7.59 7.83 -0.73
CA TYR A 354 8.66 8.80 -0.59
C TYR A 354 9.99 8.27 -1.13
N LEU A 355 10.36 7.05 -0.76
CA LEU A 355 11.63 6.41 -1.16
C LEU A 355 11.81 6.29 -2.68
N ARG A 356 10.72 6.24 -3.44
CA ARG A 356 10.74 6.08 -4.91
C ARG A 356 10.74 7.41 -5.66
N GLY A 357 10.22 8.48 -5.05
CA GLY A 357 10.06 9.79 -5.71
C GLY A 357 11.37 10.55 -5.97
N SER A 358 12.52 10.10 -5.46
CA SER A 358 13.79 10.84 -5.51
C SER A 358 14.65 10.62 -6.76
N LYS A 359 14.19 9.87 -7.78
CA LYS A 359 14.97 9.60 -9.01
C LYS A 359 14.24 10.06 -10.27
N THR A 360 14.53 11.26 -10.79
CA THR A 360 14.10 11.59 -12.18
C THR A 360 15.10 12.46 -12.92
N GLY A 361 15.57 11.92 -14.05
CA GLY A 361 16.31 12.61 -15.11
C GLY A 361 15.41 13.33 -16.13
N CYS A 362 16.00 14.23 -16.88
CA CYS A 362 15.43 15.32 -17.69
C CYS A 362 14.79 14.90 -19.03
N GLY A 363 13.58 15.42 -19.34
CA GLY A 363 12.86 15.41 -20.61
C GLY A 363 11.50 16.12 -20.42
N ARG A 364 10.91 16.73 -21.48
CA ARG A 364 9.59 17.37 -21.37
C ARG A 364 8.54 16.30 -21.04
N LYS A 365 8.09 16.30 -19.78
CA LYS A 365 7.14 15.34 -19.25
C LYS A 365 5.71 15.85 -19.42
N ASN A 366 4.77 14.97 -19.76
CA ASN A 366 3.36 15.32 -19.71
C ASN A 366 2.96 15.68 -18.28
N LYS A 367 2.25 16.79 -18.14
CA LYS A 367 1.73 17.28 -16.87
C LYS A 367 0.44 16.55 -16.55
N VAL A 368 0.45 15.79 -15.47
CA VAL A 368 -0.68 14.97 -15.01
C VAL A 368 -1.22 15.53 -13.71
N LEU A 369 -2.54 15.78 -13.68
CA LEU A 369 -3.27 16.11 -12.47
C LEU A 369 -3.94 14.86 -11.94
N LEU A 370 -3.64 14.48 -10.70
CA LEU A 370 -4.35 13.41 -10.02
C LEU A 370 -5.60 13.96 -9.35
N VAL A 371 -6.76 13.38 -9.67
CA VAL A 371 -8.02 13.72 -9.03
C VAL A 371 -8.61 12.46 -8.44
N CYS A 372 -8.47 12.30 -7.12
CA CYS A 372 -8.86 11.07 -6.46
C CYS A 372 -9.83 11.35 -5.31
N PRO A 373 -11.07 10.86 -5.39
CA PRO A 373 -12.08 11.07 -4.34
C PRO A 373 -11.78 10.28 -3.06
N ASN A 374 -11.01 9.20 -3.17
CA ASN A 374 -10.72 8.29 -2.07
C ASN A 374 -9.69 8.84 -1.05
N GLY A 375 -9.37 10.12 -1.13
CA GLY A 375 -8.49 10.81 -0.19
C GLY A 375 -6.99 10.62 -0.46
N LEU A 376 -6.16 11.31 0.32
CA LEU A 376 -4.71 11.41 0.16
C LEU A 376 -3.98 10.07 0.11
N MET A 377 -4.56 9.00 0.65
CA MET A 377 -3.91 7.69 0.71
C MET A 377 -4.00 6.92 -0.60
N VAL A 378 -5.20 6.78 -1.15
CA VAL A 378 -5.37 6.10 -2.44
C VAL A 378 -4.70 6.88 -3.55
N SER A 379 -4.83 8.21 -3.50
CA SER A 379 -4.19 9.08 -4.48
C SER A 379 -2.65 9.06 -4.38
N LYS A 380 -2.09 8.92 -3.18
CA LYS A 380 -0.64 8.78 -2.99
C LYS A 380 -0.13 7.42 -3.44
N THR A 381 -0.90 6.36 -3.21
CA THR A 381 -0.60 5.02 -3.74
C THR A 381 -0.61 5.03 -5.27
N LEU A 382 -1.61 5.66 -5.87
CA LEU A 382 -1.71 5.82 -7.32
C LEU A 382 -0.56 6.68 -7.89
N GLU A 383 -0.21 7.77 -7.23
CA GLU A 383 0.94 8.63 -7.57
C GLU A 383 2.25 7.83 -7.62
N ILE A 384 2.46 6.98 -6.61
CA ILE A 384 3.63 6.10 -6.52
C ILE A 384 3.65 5.08 -7.66
N GLN A 385 2.52 4.44 -7.93
CA GLN A 385 2.42 3.48 -9.03
C GLN A 385 2.65 4.16 -10.38
N LEU A 386 2.09 5.35 -10.58
CA LEU A 386 2.33 6.13 -11.80
C LEU A 386 3.81 6.46 -12.00
N TYR A 387 4.52 6.90 -10.97
CA TYR A 387 5.96 7.16 -11.08
C TYR A 387 6.77 5.88 -11.32
N ASN A 388 6.32 4.73 -10.80
CA ASN A 388 7.00 3.45 -11.01
C ASN A 388 6.87 2.95 -12.45
N TYR A 389 5.65 2.99 -12.98
CA TYR A 389 5.37 2.43 -14.30
C TYR A 389 5.55 3.44 -15.43
N ILE A 390 5.40 4.73 -15.13
CA ILE A 390 5.43 5.81 -16.13
C ILE A 390 6.32 6.97 -15.65
N PRO A 391 7.64 6.81 -15.51
CA PRO A 391 8.53 7.86 -15.00
C PRO A 391 8.63 9.09 -15.92
N ALA A 392 8.09 9.00 -17.13
CA ALA A 392 8.09 10.08 -18.12
C ALA A 392 7.01 11.15 -17.90
N ILE A 393 6.23 11.10 -16.82
CA ILE A 393 5.21 12.11 -16.47
C ILE A 393 5.70 13.05 -15.37
N GLN A 394 5.05 14.21 -15.29
CA GLN A 394 5.16 15.15 -14.19
C GLN A 394 3.80 15.29 -13.51
N ILE A 395 3.64 14.77 -12.30
CA ILE A 395 2.43 15.01 -11.53
C ILE A 395 2.52 16.41 -10.95
N ILE A 396 1.58 17.29 -11.37
CA ILE A 396 1.57 18.71 -11.00
C ILE A 396 0.65 19.02 -9.83
N GLY A 397 -0.17 18.08 -9.43
CA GLY A 397 -1.07 18.21 -8.30
C GLY A 397 -1.78 16.88 -8.01
N ASN A 398 -2.21 16.77 -6.78
CA ASN A 398 -3.01 15.67 -6.28
C ASN A 398 -4.12 16.31 -5.45
N ILE A 399 -5.32 16.38 -6.03
CA ILE A 399 -6.43 17.17 -5.48
C ILE A 399 -7.69 16.32 -5.31
N ALA A 400 -8.57 16.78 -4.43
CA ALA A 400 -9.91 16.23 -4.31
C ALA A 400 -10.79 16.65 -5.49
N LEU A 401 -11.80 15.85 -5.84
CA LEU A 401 -12.73 16.16 -6.94
C LEU A 401 -13.41 17.51 -6.75
N LYS A 402 -13.75 17.86 -5.51
CA LYS A 402 -14.41 19.14 -5.16
C LYS A 402 -13.54 20.37 -5.44
N ASP A 403 -12.21 20.21 -5.48
CA ASP A 403 -11.25 21.30 -5.68
C ASP A 403 -10.87 21.47 -7.16
N LEU A 404 -11.34 20.56 -8.02
CA LEU A 404 -11.03 20.60 -9.47
C LEU A 404 -11.51 21.88 -10.16
N PRO A 405 -12.70 22.44 -9.88
CA PRO A 405 -13.16 23.69 -10.52
C PRO A 405 -12.27 24.90 -10.21
N ASP A 406 -11.60 24.91 -9.06
CA ASP A 406 -10.75 26.02 -8.61
C ASP A 406 -9.27 25.82 -8.97
N PHE A 407 -8.91 24.71 -9.62
CA PHE A 407 -7.54 24.40 -9.99
C PHE A 407 -7.09 25.18 -11.24
N GLN A 408 -6.11 26.08 -11.09
CA GLN A 408 -5.71 27.02 -12.14
C GLN A 408 -4.46 26.63 -12.94
N ALA A 409 -3.69 25.61 -12.49
CA ALA A 409 -2.50 25.21 -13.22
C ALA A 409 -2.84 24.40 -14.48
N GLN A 410 -2.09 24.60 -15.57
CA GLN A 410 -2.27 23.85 -16.80
C GLN A 410 -1.80 22.40 -16.66
N TYR A 411 -2.62 21.46 -17.09
CA TYR A 411 -2.32 20.03 -17.17
C TYR A 411 -2.66 19.50 -18.58
N ASP A 412 -2.01 18.41 -18.95
CA ASP A 412 -2.25 17.73 -20.22
C ASP A 412 -3.31 16.64 -20.05
N TYR A 413 -3.29 15.95 -18.91
CA TYR A 413 -4.21 14.86 -18.58
C TYR A 413 -4.64 14.90 -17.11
N ILE A 414 -5.86 14.41 -16.84
CA ILE A 414 -6.32 14.04 -15.51
C ILE A 414 -6.25 12.51 -15.40
N VAL A 415 -5.65 12.00 -14.33
CA VAL A 415 -5.75 10.58 -13.96
C VAL A 415 -6.60 10.49 -12.70
N SER A 416 -7.67 9.71 -12.77
CA SER A 416 -8.67 9.60 -11.71
C SER A 416 -9.11 8.16 -11.50
N THR A 417 -9.55 7.83 -10.29
CA THR A 417 -10.18 6.52 -9.99
C THR A 417 -11.68 6.49 -10.28
N ILE A 418 -12.24 7.60 -10.76
CA ILE A 418 -13.65 7.72 -11.16
C ILE A 418 -13.76 8.50 -12.47
N SER A 419 -14.87 8.33 -13.17
CA SER A 419 -15.23 9.15 -14.31
C SER A 419 -15.59 10.57 -13.85
N ILE A 420 -15.04 11.59 -14.55
CA ILE A 420 -15.31 13.01 -14.28
C ILE A 420 -16.05 13.56 -15.52
N PRO A 421 -17.36 13.80 -15.43
CA PRO A 421 -18.14 14.37 -16.53
C PRO A 421 -17.62 15.77 -16.92
N ASP A 422 -17.83 16.15 -18.17
CA ASP A 422 -17.53 17.49 -18.72
C ASP A 422 -16.04 17.88 -18.74
N HIS A 423 -15.11 16.92 -18.56
CA HIS A 423 -13.67 17.14 -18.71
C HIS A 423 -13.11 16.26 -19.83
N GLU A 424 -12.34 16.87 -20.73
CA GLU A 424 -11.57 16.16 -21.75
C GLU A 424 -10.26 15.63 -21.16
N ASN A 425 -9.70 14.55 -21.74
CA ASN A 425 -8.44 13.94 -21.34
C ASN A 425 -8.42 13.36 -19.90
N VAL A 426 -9.55 12.83 -19.43
CA VAL A 426 -9.63 12.06 -18.17
C VAL A 426 -9.29 10.61 -18.45
N LEU A 427 -8.28 10.09 -17.78
CA LEU A 427 -7.86 8.68 -17.78
C LEU A 427 -8.34 8.04 -16.49
N VAL A 428 -9.36 7.19 -16.60
CA VAL A 428 -9.92 6.50 -15.44
C VAL A 428 -9.16 5.20 -15.22
N VAL A 429 -8.70 4.98 -13.99
CA VAL A 429 -7.85 3.85 -13.62
C VAL A 429 -8.30 3.24 -12.30
N ASN A 430 -7.92 2.02 -12.04
CA ASN A 430 -8.15 1.40 -10.74
C ASN A 430 -7.27 2.04 -9.65
N PRO A 431 -7.70 2.07 -8.39
CA PRO A 431 -6.89 2.54 -7.26
C PRO A 431 -5.53 1.84 -7.14
N LEU A 432 -5.49 0.56 -7.52
CA LEU A 432 -4.30 -0.23 -7.79
C LEU A 432 -4.24 -0.46 -9.30
N LEU A 433 -3.19 0.06 -9.94
CA LEU A 433 -3.07 -0.03 -11.40
C LEU A 433 -2.98 -1.48 -11.85
N THR A 434 -3.93 -1.89 -12.64
CA THR A 434 -3.87 -3.16 -13.36
C THR A 434 -2.91 -3.05 -14.55
N ARG A 435 -2.53 -4.17 -15.15
CA ARG A 435 -1.72 -4.16 -16.37
C ARG A 435 -2.40 -3.39 -17.51
N LEU A 436 -3.70 -3.51 -17.63
CA LEU A 436 -4.49 -2.76 -18.61
C LEU A 436 -4.47 -1.26 -18.37
N ASP A 437 -4.54 -0.83 -17.10
CA ASP A 437 -4.40 0.59 -16.75
C ASP A 437 -3.01 1.10 -17.15
N ILE A 438 -1.96 0.34 -16.86
CA ILE A 438 -0.59 0.70 -17.20
C ILE A 438 -0.41 0.83 -18.71
N ASP A 439 -0.88 -0.13 -19.50
CA ASP A 439 -0.77 -0.13 -20.96
C ASP A 439 -1.57 1.05 -21.56
N MET A 440 -2.78 1.32 -21.06
CA MET A 440 -3.59 2.48 -21.46
C MET A 440 -2.88 3.79 -21.11
N LEU A 441 -2.38 3.94 -19.91
CA LEU A 441 -1.66 5.12 -19.45
C LEU A 441 -0.37 5.33 -20.25
N MET A 442 0.40 4.27 -20.52
CA MET A 442 1.60 4.33 -21.36
C MET A 442 1.27 4.82 -22.76
N SER A 443 0.22 4.29 -23.38
CA SER A 443 -0.19 4.66 -24.73
C SER A 443 -0.65 6.13 -24.84
N LYS A 444 -1.20 6.71 -23.78
CA LYS A 444 -1.74 8.08 -23.75
C LYS A 444 -0.76 9.11 -23.21
N LEU A 445 0.02 8.75 -22.18
CA LEU A 445 0.88 9.68 -21.47
C LEU A 445 2.32 9.72 -22.01
N ILE A 446 2.74 8.71 -22.78
CA ILE A 446 4.06 8.71 -23.40
C ILE A 446 3.88 9.06 -24.88
N HIS A 447 4.17 10.32 -25.25
CA HIS A 447 4.33 10.66 -26.65
C HIS A 447 5.58 9.97 -27.20
N ILE A 448 5.41 9.14 -28.23
CA ILE A 448 6.48 8.44 -28.97
C ILE A 448 7.36 9.45 -29.76
N SER A 449 7.93 10.41 -29.08
CA SER A 449 8.93 11.33 -29.66
C SER A 449 10.27 11.32 -28.93
N ALA A 450 10.42 10.51 -27.87
CA ALA A 450 11.71 10.28 -27.23
C ALA A 450 11.76 8.82 -26.78
N MET A 451 12.28 7.99 -27.66
CA MET A 451 12.47 6.57 -27.53
C MET A 451 13.16 6.17 -26.21
N ASN A 452 12.42 5.48 -25.35
CA ASN A 452 12.88 4.28 -24.68
C ASN A 452 11.80 3.24 -24.92
N VAL A 453 11.82 2.67 -26.11
CA VAL A 453 10.97 1.55 -26.49
C VAL A 453 11.48 0.35 -25.71
N HIS A 454 10.65 -0.23 -24.85
CA HIS A 454 10.85 -1.61 -24.41
C HIS A 454 10.68 -2.49 -25.67
N PHE A 455 11.80 -2.78 -26.32
CA PHE A 455 11.84 -3.84 -27.31
C PHE A 455 11.86 -5.16 -26.55
N ASP A 456 10.78 -5.95 -26.67
CA ASP A 456 10.90 -7.35 -26.29
C ASP A 456 11.91 -8.04 -27.21
N VAL A 457 12.54 -9.08 -26.69
CA VAL A 457 13.58 -9.83 -27.41
C VAL A 457 13.08 -10.31 -28.77
N GLU A 458 11.79 -10.65 -28.88
CA GLU A 458 11.21 -11.18 -30.12
C GLU A 458 11.03 -10.10 -31.19
N SER A 459 10.64 -8.88 -30.80
CA SER A 459 10.58 -7.73 -31.72
C SER A 459 11.95 -7.35 -32.26
N ILE A 460 12.99 -7.39 -31.42
CA ILE A 460 14.38 -7.17 -31.85
C ILE A 460 14.83 -8.30 -32.77
N MET A 461 14.55 -9.56 -32.44
CA MET A 461 14.85 -10.72 -33.25
C MET A 461 14.16 -10.65 -34.60
N HIS A 462 12.91 -10.22 -34.65
CA HIS A 462 12.15 -10.06 -35.89
C HIS A 462 12.77 -8.99 -36.81
N LEU A 463 13.16 -7.84 -36.26
CA LEU A 463 13.86 -6.79 -37.00
C LEU A 463 15.22 -7.24 -37.53
N VAL A 464 16.01 -7.96 -36.73
CA VAL A 464 17.31 -8.48 -37.15
C VAL A 464 17.13 -9.49 -38.28
N LYS A 465 16.12 -10.38 -38.24
CA LYS A 465 15.78 -11.32 -39.31
C LYS A 465 15.41 -10.66 -40.65
N GLN A 466 14.86 -9.46 -40.63
CA GLN A 466 14.50 -8.70 -41.83
C GLN A 466 15.72 -8.10 -42.51
N HIS A 467 16.81 -7.85 -41.80
CA HIS A 467 17.95 -7.09 -42.29
C HIS A 467 19.30 -7.84 -42.27
N ALA A 468 19.35 -9.04 -41.68
CA ALA A 468 20.56 -9.83 -41.60
C ALA A 468 20.27 -11.33 -41.92
N SER A 469 21.00 -11.89 -42.88
CA SER A 469 20.78 -13.25 -43.40
C SER A 469 21.65 -14.34 -42.76
N ASP A 470 22.59 -13.97 -41.88
CA ASP A 470 23.52 -14.91 -41.26
C ASP A 470 23.72 -14.57 -39.78
N VAL A 471 22.70 -14.90 -38.98
CA VAL A 471 22.68 -14.63 -37.52
C VAL A 471 22.39 -15.95 -36.80
N ASP A 472 23.23 -16.29 -35.82
CA ASP A 472 22.92 -17.34 -34.85
C ASP A 472 21.80 -16.88 -33.93
N GLU A 473 20.55 -17.23 -34.30
CA GLU A 473 19.33 -16.80 -33.61
C GLU A 473 19.33 -17.18 -32.13
N ASN A 474 19.79 -18.38 -31.79
CA ASN A 474 19.79 -18.87 -30.42
C ASN A 474 20.79 -18.10 -29.55
N LYS A 475 21.94 -17.77 -30.10
CA LYS A 475 22.98 -17.03 -29.41
C LYS A 475 22.59 -15.56 -29.26
N LEU A 476 22.03 -14.95 -30.30
CA LEU A 476 21.54 -13.57 -30.24
C LEU A 476 20.37 -13.44 -29.26
N LYS A 477 19.43 -14.39 -29.25
CA LYS A 477 18.32 -14.40 -28.28
C LYS A 477 18.84 -14.50 -26.85
N GLN A 478 19.78 -15.41 -26.58
CA GLN A 478 20.40 -15.52 -25.25
C GLN A 478 21.18 -14.27 -24.83
N ASP A 479 21.89 -13.64 -25.76
CA ASP A 479 22.62 -12.40 -25.46
C ASP A 479 21.70 -11.21 -25.24
N LEU A 480 20.59 -11.11 -25.98
CA LEU A 480 19.55 -10.09 -25.78
C LEU A 480 18.79 -10.32 -24.45
N GLU A 481 18.40 -11.55 -24.17
CA GLU A 481 17.81 -11.91 -22.88
C GLU A 481 18.76 -11.56 -21.73
N ARG A 482 20.03 -11.91 -21.85
CA ARG A 482 21.05 -11.59 -20.86
C ARG A 482 21.28 -10.08 -20.67
N LEU A 483 21.16 -9.27 -21.72
CA LEU A 483 21.29 -7.81 -21.66
C LEU A 483 20.03 -7.14 -21.08
N LEU A 484 18.86 -7.59 -21.45
CA LEU A 484 17.58 -7.02 -21.02
C LEU A 484 17.22 -7.46 -19.60
N TYR A 485 17.33 -8.76 -19.29
CA TYR A 485 17.09 -9.27 -17.93
C TYR A 485 18.13 -8.81 -16.91
N LYS A 486 19.41 -8.65 -17.30
CA LYS A 486 20.41 -8.06 -16.40
C LYS A 486 20.10 -6.62 -15.99
N ARG A 487 19.34 -5.89 -16.78
CA ARG A 487 18.96 -4.49 -16.47
C ARG A 487 17.76 -4.43 -15.52
N GLU A 488 16.76 -5.29 -15.69
CA GLU A 488 15.59 -5.38 -14.80
C GLU A 488 15.95 -5.99 -13.42
N GLU A 489 16.78 -7.04 -13.39
CA GLU A 489 17.25 -7.63 -12.12
C GLU A 489 18.14 -6.67 -11.31
N LYS A 490 18.94 -5.80 -11.96
CA LYS A 490 19.79 -4.83 -11.24
C LYS A 490 19.02 -3.64 -10.66
N GLU A 491 17.92 -3.21 -11.25
CA GLU A 491 17.16 -2.05 -10.76
C GLU A 491 16.24 -2.36 -9.58
N ASN A 492 15.82 -3.62 -9.38
CA ASN A 492 14.93 -4.05 -8.29
C ASN A 492 15.53 -5.11 -7.36
N TYR A 493 16.78 -5.52 -7.58
CA TYR A 493 17.40 -6.54 -6.74
C TYR A 493 17.73 -5.99 -5.36
N GLN A 494 17.10 -6.56 -4.34
CA GLN A 494 17.39 -6.30 -2.94
C GLN A 494 18.09 -7.52 -2.33
N PRO A 495 19.40 -7.47 -2.11
CA PRO A 495 20.14 -8.59 -1.54
C PRO A 495 19.70 -8.89 -0.12
N MET A 496 19.81 -10.15 0.27
CA MET A 496 19.59 -10.60 1.63
C MET A 496 20.82 -10.29 2.51
N LEU A 497 20.67 -10.30 3.83
CA LEU A 497 21.76 -10.03 4.76
C LEU A 497 22.96 -10.98 4.55
N LYS A 498 22.71 -12.26 4.25
CA LYS A 498 23.74 -13.27 3.96
C LYS A 498 24.58 -13.00 2.70
N GLU A 499 24.09 -12.17 1.79
CA GLU A 499 24.80 -11.77 0.58
C GLU A 499 25.70 -10.55 0.82
N LEU A 500 25.38 -9.72 1.82
CA LEU A 500 26.11 -8.52 2.17
C LEU A 500 27.18 -8.74 3.25
N LEU A 501 26.93 -9.69 4.16
CA LEU A 501 27.83 -9.99 5.28
C LEU A 501 28.38 -11.42 5.15
N ASN A 502 29.69 -11.56 5.10
CA ASN A 502 30.41 -12.82 5.07
C ASN A 502 31.47 -12.88 6.19
N GLU A 503 32.07 -14.06 6.43
CA GLU A 503 33.04 -14.26 7.51
C GLU A 503 34.23 -13.29 7.47
N LYS A 504 34.70 -12.86 6.27
CA LYS A 504 35.84 -11.95 6.12
C LYS A 504 35.48 -10.52 6.55
N ARG A 505 34.19 -10.18 6.54
CA ARG A 505 33.67 -8.88 6.94
C ARG A 505 33.28 -8.82 8.42
N ILE A 506 33.54 -9.91 9.19
CA ILE A 506 33.32 -9.95 10.63
C ILE A 506 34.67 -9.90 11.35
N ARG A 507 34.81 -8.98 12.29
CA ARG A 507 35.99 -8.85 13.14
C ARG A 507 35.60 -8.90 14.60
N THR A 508 36.54 -9.38 15.44
CA THR A 508 36.40 -9.39 16.90
C THR A 508 37.58 -8.63 17.52
N ALA A 509 37.32 -7.90 18.59
CA ALA A 509 38.32 -7.23 19.38
C ALA A 509 38.03 -7.39 20.86
N ASP A 510 39.05 -7.51 21.71
CA ASP A 510 38.86 -7.56 23.16
C ASP A 510 38.53 -6.18 23.72
N HIS A 511 39.20 -5.15 23.24
CA HIS A 511 39.06 -3.76 23.65
C HIS A 511 39.26 -2.80 22.48
N VAL A 512 38.57 -1.65 22.49
CA VAL A 512 38.77 -0.53 21.56
C VAL A 512 38.71 0.78 22.36
N ASP A 513 39.66 1.69 22.14
CA ASP A 513 39.87 2.88 22.96
C ASP A 513 38.67 3.85 23.00
N ASN A 514 37.97 4.00 21.87
CA ASN A 514 36.83 4.91 21.74
C ASN A 514 35.93 4.51 20.55
N TRP A 515 34.76 5.12 20.47
CA TRP A 515 33.75 4.81 19.45
C TRP A 515 34.20 5.17 18.02
N LYS A 516 35.07 6.17 17.83
CA LYS A 516 35.61 6.53 16.49
C LYS A 516 36.47 5.40 15.97
N SER A 517 37.40 4.95 16.79
CA SER A 517 38.26 3.80 16.47
C SER A 517 37.45 2.51 16.27
N ALA A 518 36.32 2.37 16.96
CA ALA A 518 35.44 1.23 16.74
C ALA A 518 34.75 1.30 15.35
N ILE A 519 34.30 2.47 14.91
CA ILE A 519 33.73 2.66 13.54
C ILE A 519 34.81 2.42 12.48
N GLU A 520 36.03 2.95 12.67
CA GLU A 520 37.16 2.74 11.75
C GLU A 520 37.49 1.24 11.63
N LEU A 521 37.58 0.54 12.77
CA LEU A 521 37.90 -0.88 12.80
C LEU A 521 36.77 -1.73 12.20
N ALA A 522 35.54 -1.35 12.42
CA ALA A 522 34.37 -2.00 11.80
C ALA A 522 34.34 -1.81 10.29
N ALA A 523 34.70 -0.63 9.78
CA ALA A 523 34.74 -0.29 8.36
C ALA A 523 35.94 -0.90 7.61
N LYS A 524 36.97 -1.29 8.32
CA LYS A 524 38.27 -1.72 7.75
C LYS A 524 38.12 -2.87 6.72
N PRO A 525 37.30 -3.91 6.91
CA PRO A 525 37.12 -4.93 5.89
C PRO A 525 36.61 -4.36 4.55
N LEU A 526 35.69 -3.39 4.60
CA LEU A 526 35.10 -2.77 3.41
C LEU A 526 36.08 -1.86 2.68
N LEU A 527 36.96 -1.16 3.45
CA LEU A 527 38.09 -0.39 2.90
C LEU A 527 39.12 -1.29 2.22
N GLU A 528 39.45 -2.43 2.83
CA GLU A 528 40.42 -3.41 2.32
C GLU A 528 39.88 -4.08 1.02
N GLU A 529 38.57 -4.27 0.90
CA GLU A 529 37.90 -4.78 -0.29
C GLU A 529 37.68 -3.70 -1.38
N GLY A 530 37.83 -2.41 -1.03
CA GLY A 530 37.60 -1.29 -1.94
C GLY A 530 36.10 -1.02 -2.22
N THR A 531 35.21 -1.51 -1.38
CA THR A 531 33.76 -1.26 -1.52
C THR A 531 33.36 0.12 -1.00
N ILE A 532 34.18 0.71 -0.12
CA ILE A 532 34.05 2.10 0.39
C ILE A 532 35.40 2.81 0.37
N GLU A 533 35.36 4.14 0.40
CA GLU A 533 36.53 5.02 0.59
C GLU A 533 36.64 5.51 2.02
N GLN A 534 37.83 6.05 2.38
CA GLN A 534 38.07 6.66 3.71
C GLN A 534 37.11 7.82 3.98
N THR A 535 36.74 8.57 2.95
CA THR A 535 35.77 9.66 3.02
C THR A 535 34.41 9.23 3.59
N TYR A 536 34.01 7.98 3.32
CA TYR A 536 32.77 7.42 3.88
C TYR A 536 32.89 7.18 5.39
N VAL A 537 34.04 6.69 5.84
CA VAL A 537 34.30 6.47 7.27
C VAL A 537 34.32 7.81 8.02
N ASP A 538 35.00 8.82 7.46
CA ASP A 538 35.07 10.16 8.03
C ASP A 538 33.68 10.79 8.16
N GLN A 539 32.80 10.58 7.19
CA GLN A 539 31.41 11.04 7.23
C GLN A 539 30.54 10.31 8.24
N MET A 540 30.70 8.99 8.42
CA MET A 540 30.01 8.26 9.49
C MET A 540 30.36 8.84 10.86
N ILE A 541 31.62 9.14 11.09
CA ILE A 541 32.11 9.75 12.35
C ILE A 541 31.54 11.16 12.51
N ALA A 542 31.64 12.01 11.47
CA ALA A 542 31.12 13.37 11.49
C ALA A 542 29.59 13.39 11.76
N SER A 543 28.81 12.48 11.16
CA SER A 543 27.38 12.38 11.40
C SER A 543 27.03 12.05 12.84
N VAL A 544 27.81 11.19 13.50
CA VAL A 544 27.64 10.89 14.93
C VAL A 544 28.01 12.09 15.81
N GLU A 545 29.07 12.85 15.45
CA GLU A 545 29.44 14.06 16.15
C GLU A 545 28.35 15.15 16.08
N GLU A 546 27.72 15.30 14.93
CA GLU A 546 26.68 16.31 14.68
C GLU A 546 25.33 15.94 15.29
N HIS A 547 24.90 14.67 15.14
CA HIS A 547 23.54 14.23 15.48
C HIS A 547 23.47 13.37 16.75
N GLY A 548 24.61 13.11 17.41
CA GLY A 548 24.68 12.27 18.61
C GLY A 548 24.59 10.77 18.31
N PRO A 549 24.24 9.95 19.32
CA PRO A 549 24.28 8.49 19.21
C PRO A 549 23.06 7.89 18.49
N TYR A 550 22.57 8.53 17.41
CA TYR A 550 21.38 8.12 16.66
C TYR A 550 21.52 6.74 16.02
N ILE A 551 22.76 6.32 15.75
CA ILE A 551 23.08 5.01 15.14
C ILE A 551 22.88 3.82 16.10
N VAL A 552 22.64 4.06 17.41
CA VAL A 552 22.37 2.98 18.38
C VAL A 552 20.92 2.52 18.27
N LEU A 553 20.71 1.38 17.64
CA LEU A 553 19.37 0.86 17.27
C LEU A 553 18.78 -0.08 18.32
N ALA A 554 19.61 -0.80 19.05
CA ALA A 554 19.24 -1.72 20.11
C ALA A 554 20.29 -1.71 21.23
N ASP A 555 20.03 -2.41 22.32
CA ASP A 555 20.99 -2.52 23.43
C ASP A 555 22.33 -3.04 22.95
N GLU A 556 23.38 -2.26 23.20
CA GLU A 556 24.76 -2.54 22.81
C GLU A 556 25.01 -2.72 21.29
N PHE A 557 24.05 -2.32 20.42
CA PHE A 557 24.15 -2.44 18.96
C PHE A 557 24.09 -1.08 18.27
N ALA A 558 25.08 -0.77 17.43
CA ALA A 558 25.13 0.41 16.57
C ALA A 558 25.23 0.03 15.10
N LEU A 559 24.58 0.82 14.24
CA LEU A 559 24.63 0.74 12.78
C LEU A 559 25.25 2.02 12.19
N PRO A 560 26.59 2.18 12.19
CA PRO A 560 27.24 3.29 11.52
C PRO A 560 26.94 3.30 10.02
N HIS A 561 26.48 4.45 9.53
CA HIS A 561 26.18 4.69 8.11
C HIS A 561 26.26 6.18 7.79
N ALA A 562 26.42 6.51 6.50
CA ALA A 562 26.40 7.87 5.99
C ALA A 562 25.68 7.91 4.63
N SER A 563 25.58 9.11 4.02
CA SER A 563 24.93 9.27 2.71
C SER A 563 25.65 8.49 1.61
N ALA A 564 24.89 7.85 0.71
CA ALA A 564 25.40 7.11 -0.44
C ALA A 564 26.32 7.92 -1.39
N ALA A 565 26.22 9.26 -1.36
CA ALA A 565 27.06 10.15 -2.17
C ALA A 565 28.53 10.23 -1.71
N SER A 566 28.90 9.55 -0.64
CA SER A 566 30.12 9.78 0.14
C SER A 566 31.22 8.75 -0.07
N GLY A 567 31.40 8.22 -1.27
CA GLY A 567 32.49 7.28 -1.55
C GLY A 567 32.13 5.82 -1.28
N VAL A 568 30.91 5.42 -1.66
CA VAL A 568 30.46 4.02 -1.68
C VAL A 568 30.44 3.52 -3.12
N HIS A 569 31.10 2.40 -3.38
CA HIS A 569 31.17 1.77 -4.70
C HIS A 569 30.26 0.55 -4.83
N GLU A 570 30.01 -0.14 -3.71
CA GLU A 570 29.18 -1.35 -3.69
C GLU A 570 28.40 -1.44 -2.37
N LEU A 571 27.13 -1.86 -2.49
CA LEU A 571 26.30 -2.16 -1.33
C LEU A 571 26.93 -3.28 -0.50
N SER A 572 27.32 -2.99 0.73
CA SER A 572 28.07 -3.92 1.56
C SER A 572 27.86 -3.68 3.05
N MET A 573 28.12 -4.72 3.86
CA MET A 573 28.03 -4.67 5.31
C MET A 573 29.25 -5.32 5.95
N SER A 574 29.67 -4.79 7.12
CA SER A 574 30.70 -5.40 7.96
C SER A 574 30.34 -5.28 9.43
N LEU A 575 30.86 -6.18 10.26
CA LEU A 575 30.53 -6.26 11.68
C LEU A 575 31.83 -6.30 12.53
N LEU A 576 31.88 -5.44 13.54
CA LEU A 576 32.87 -5.53 14.63
C LEU A 576 32.15 -5.94 15.91
N ILE A 577 32.69 -6.94 16.60
CA ILE A 577 32.25 -7.42 17.89
C ILE A 577 33.33 -7.10 18.92
N VAL A 578 33.01 -6.29 19.93
CA VAL A 578 33.94 -5.89 21.00
C VAL A 578 33.51 -6.53 22.30
N LYS A 579 34.44 -7.22 23.01
CA LYS A 579 34.09 -7.88 24.27
C LYS A 579 33.77 -6.87 25.37
N GLU A 580 34.57 -5.79 25.49
CA GLU A 580 34.30 -4.70 26.42
C GLU A 580 33.46 -3.64 25.71
N PRO A 581 32.31 -3.21 26.29
CA PRO A 581 31.47 -2.21 25.64
C PRO A 581 32.18 -0.88 25.48
N VAL A 582 32.08 -0.28 24.32
CA VAL A 582 32.63 1.03 24.01
C VAL A 582 31.60 2.11 24.30
N ASP A 583 31.93 3.15 25.00
CA ASP A 583 31.03 4.28 25.23
C ASP A 583 30.87 5.12 23.96
N LEU A 584 29.63 5.09 23.40
CA LEU A 584 29.22 5.92 22.27
C LEU A 584 28.32 7.05 22.79
N LEU A 585 28.96 8.16 23.23
CA LEU A 585 28.26 9.35 23.72
C LEU A 585 27.23 9.04 24.83
N GLY A 586 27.64 8.25 25.82
CA GLY A 586 26.79 7.86 26.96
C GLY A 586 26.00 6.58 26.77
N LYS A 587 26.20 5.87 25.63
CA LYS A 587 25.58 4.57 25.36
C LYS A 587 26.63 3.48 25.21
N PRO A 588 26.55 2.37 25.96
CA PRO A 588 27.46 1.24 25.79
C PRO A 588 27.15 0.50 24.49
N VAL A 589 28.14 0.21 23.66
CA VAL A 589 28.00 -0.51 22.39
C VAL A 589 29.07 -1.59 22.28
N ARG A 590 28.69 -2.83 21.95
CA ARG A 590 29.56 -3.97 21.66
C ARG A 590 29.57 -4.36 20.19
N LEU A 591 28.48 -4.12 19.49
CA LEU A 591 28.28 -4.53 18.10
C LEU A 591 28.22 -3.28 17.21
N PHE A 592 29.23 -3.12 16.36
CA PHE A 592 29.26 -2.04 15.35
C PHE A 592 29.11 -2.67 13.97
N MET A 593 27.94 -2.53 13.35
CA MET A 593 27.67 -3.02 12.01
C MET A 593 27.65 -1.86 11.01
N VAL A 594 28.68 -1.74 10.22
CA VAL A 594 28.74 -0.72 9.15
C VAL A 594 27.85 -1.13 8.00
N LEU A 595 27.05 -0.19 7.53
CA LEU A 595 26.21 -0.33 6.33
C LEU A 595 26.66 0.71 5.28
N ALA A 596 27.14 0.24 4.15
CA ALA A 596 27.50 1.06 3.00
C ALA A 596 26.41 0.93 1.92
N THR A 597 25.67 2.02 1.66
CA THR A 597 24.54 2.03 0.72
C THR A 597 24.86 2.78 -0.55
N ILE A 598 24.41 2.26 -1.70
CA ILE A 598 24.55 2.92 -3.01
C ILE A 598 23.28 3.70 -3.42
N ASP A 599 22.16 3.43 -2.75
CA ASP A 599 20.87 4.08 -2.97
C ASP A 599 19.96 3.94 -1.73
N ASN A 600 18.73 4.50 -1.81
CA ASN A 600 17.78 4.54 -0.70
C ASN A 600 16.88 3.29 -0.58
N SER A 601 17.10 2.22 -1.35
CA SER A 601 16.15 1.10 -1.42
C SER A 601 16.76 -0.29 -1.46
N SER A 602 17.94 -0.47 -2.07
CA SER A 602 18.54 -1.80 -2.32
C SER A 602 18.85 -2.58 -1.04
N HIS A 603 19.20 -1.89 0.05
CA HIS A 603 19.58 -2.50 1.34
C HIS A 603 18.39 -2.84 2.25
N MET A 604 17.17 -2.45 1.89
CA MET A 604 15.98 -2.55 2.77
C MET A 604 15.64 -3.98 3.20
N LYS A 605 15.84 -4.97 2.31
CA LYS A 605 15.57 -6.38 2.60
C LYS A 605 16.56 -6.95 3.63
N ALA A 606 17.83 -6.62 3.47
CA ALA A 606 18.88 -7.02 4.43
C ALA A 606 18.65 -6.39 5.80
N LEU A 607 18.27 -5.12 5.87
CA LEU A 607 17.93 -4.44 7.12
C LEU A 607 16.70 -5.01 7.81
N ALA A 608 15.67 -5.40 7.06
CA ALA A 608 14.51 -6.05 7.66
C ALA A 608 14.87 -7.39 8.30
N SER A 609 15.68 -8.22 7.64
CA SER A 609 16.21 -9.47 8.20
C SER A 609 17.08 -9.22 9.43
N LEU A 610 17.98 -8.23 9.37
CA LEU A 610 18.80 -7.83 10.50
C LEU A 610 17.94 -7.41 11.70
N THR A 611 16.93 -6.60 11.47
CA THR A 611 16.02 -6.13 12.52
C THR A 611 15.30 -7.31 13.19
N GLU A 612 14.76 -8.27 12.42
CA GLU A 612 14.15 -9.49 12.98
C GLU A 612 15.11 -10.31 13.85
N ILE A 613 16.37 -10.41 13.40
CA ILE A 613 17.40 -11.14 14.16
C ILE A 613 17.69 -10.45 15.50
N LEU A 614 17.82 -9.11 15.49
CA LEU A 614 18.20 -8.32 16.67
C LEU A 614 17.08 -8.18 17.72
N TYR A 615 15.82 -8.36 17.35
CA TYR A 615 14.70 -8.34 18.30
C TYR A 615 14.60 -9.57 19.20
N ASP A 616 15.35 -10.62 18.89
CA ASP A 616 15.40 -11.86 19.69
C ASP A 616 16.62 -11.82 20.63
N ASP A 617 16.38 -11.79 21.94
CA ASP A 617 17.43 -11.74 22.97
C ASP A 617 18.42 -12.92 22.87
N ALA A 618 17.99 -14.09 22.41
CA ALA A 618 18.88 -15.22 22.23
C ALA A 618 19.84 -14.99 21.06
N ASN A 619 19.36 -14.39 19.97
CA ASN A 619 20.17 -14.01 18.83
C ASN A 619 21.17 -12.89 19.19
N MET A 620 20.74 -11.89 19.97
CA MET A 620 21.63 -10.83 20.45
C MET A 620 22.78 -11.39 21.28
N LYS A 621 22.50 -12.29 22.21
CA LYS A 621 23.54 -12.99 23.00
C LYS A 621 24.49 -13.80 22.12
N LEU A 622 23.98 -14.39 21.03
CA LEU A 622 24.81 -15.10 20.07
C LEU A 622 25.77 -14.14 19.34
N PHE A 623 25.30 -12.98 18.88
CA PHE A 623 26.18 -11.97 18.30
C PHE A 623 27.25 -11.48 19.30
N GLN A 624 26.87 -11.22 20.54
CA GLN A 624 27.78 -10.79 21.60
C GLN A 624 28.81 -11.86 21.99
N SER A 625 28.52 -13.16 21.75
CA SER A 625 29.46 -14.25 22.05
C SER A 625 30.74 -14.21 21.20
N GLY A 626 30.69 -13.57 20.00
CA GLY A 626 31.79 -13.52 19.06
C GLY A 626 32.04 -14.85 18.31
N ASP A 627 31.16 -15.83 18.41
CA ASP A 627 31.24 -17.08 17.63
C ASP A 627 30.79 -16.82 16.18
N ILE A 628 31.76 -16.50 15.32
CA ILE A 628 31.53 -16.14 13.93
C ILE A 628 30.81 -17.26 13.17
N SER A 629 31.15 -18.52 13.42
CA SER A 629 30.54 -19.67 12.75
C SER A 629 29.05 -19.80 13.10
N ALA A 630 28.70 -19.63 14.37
CA ALA A 630 27.31 -19.66 14.83
C ALA A 630 26.51 -18.45 14.33
N ILE A 631 27.12 -17.26 14.30
CA ILE A 631 26.53 -16.04 13.73
C ILE A 631 26.24 -16.24 12.24
N MET A 632 27.19 -16.73 11.46
CA MET A 632 27.00 -16.99 10.03
C MET A 632 25.92 -18.02 9.75
N LYS A 633 25.82 -19.06 10.57
CA LYS A 633 24.74 -20.03 10.47
C LYS A 633 23.37 -19.39 10.73
N LEU A 634 23.25 -18.57 11.77
CA LEU A 634 22.02 -17.82 12.05
C LEU A 634 21.62 -16.92 10.88
N ILE A 635 22.59 -16.21 10.28
CA ILE A 635 22.38 -15.35 9.12
C ILE A 635 21.98 -16.18 7.88
N GLN A 636 22.53 -17.35 7.68
CA GLN A 636 22.14 -18.25 6.58
C GLN A 636 20.71 -18.77 6.73
N ASP A 637 20.29 -19.06 7.96
CA ASP A 637 18.97 -19.62 8.27
C ASP A 637 17.86 -18.53 8.26
N LYS A 638 18.15 -17.31 8.69
CA LYS A 638 17.17 -16.22 8.87
C LYS A 638 17.44 -14.98 8.01
N GLY A 639 18.64 -14.83 7.45
CA GLY A 639 19.13 -13.67 6.70
C GLY A 639 18.97 -13.84 5.15
#